data_ffe96e183802ad35f23e9e87752b1709
#
_entry.id   ffe96e183802ad35f23e9e87752b1709
#
_cell.length_a   1.000
_cell.length_b   1.000
_cell.length_c   1.000
_cell.angle_alpha   90.00
_cell.angle_beta   90.00
_cell.angle_gamma   90.00
#
_symmetry.space_group_name_H-M   'P 1'
#
loop_
_entity.id
_entity.type
_entity.pdbx_description
1 polymer ?
#
loop_
_entity_poly.entity_id
_entity_poly.type
_entity_poly.pdbx_seq_one_letter_code
_entity_poly.pdbx_strand_id
1 'polypeptide(L)'
;MQTLVRIFVGFTIGTLLGGSVELRAADAIDFSRDISPILSKKCFQCHGPDEGHRKGDLRLDKPDALDGPFADHDGYQAIVPGNLEKSDLWYRVTTDDEDDLMPPEKSNLAALTDNEKALIKQWIEEGGKYDTFWAFIPPARRDLPVVDSERWGQSAIDRFIMDRLIREGLTPNPRADRRTLIRRLSLDLTGLPPTREEIQAFLEDTSDTAYEDLVDRLLGSPRYGEHMAKYWLDLVRFADTNGLHHDHYRDMSPYREWVIRAFNENLGYDDFSSYQIAGDLYESPSTDQLVASGFNRLHLVIDVGTALPEESYTRNVMDRVTAFGTAFMGLSVQCASCHDHKFDPVTMKDFYQLFAFFNNFDGEPETGGRNGLDFKRGLQKPYIELPSPQQSAQLEAYDQEIQSVESKIKDREETLAQAAEKTEQANEDGKPKKQTDPDIETWKKELDRLKKERDEVQMAVPAALVMKEREEIRPAYMLKRGNYDQLGDVVQRDTPGFLPPMKSGAEHKTRRDLARWVVDPSNPLTARVAVNRFWQQCFGIGLVKTSEDFGAQGERPSHAGLLDYLAMQFIESGWDIKQLMRTIVLSETYRQSSVITPGKRAKDPENRLLARGARFRMDSEMIRDHVLMVSGLLNLEIGGKSVKPPQPAKLWEIVAMPYSYPRVYEPDQGKKAYRRSVYTFWKRALPPPQMSIFDAPTREACIARRERTNTPLQALLMMNEPEYFRAAAATARQLLSRNGLSDQERIQVAYESITSRQPGSRTTETLKQALDGFRQLYAQDNESASTLIAHYVGDGVEDVQVGELAAWTMLTHSLFNLDIVKTRQ
;
A
#
# COMPACT_ATOMS: atom_id res chain seq x y z
N MET A 1 23.31 52.19 -56.52
CA MET A 1 24.41 53.18 -56.35
C MET A 1 25.24 52.62 -55.17
N GLN A 2 26.48 52.33 -55.54
CA GLN A 2 27.57 51.82 -54.67
C GLN A 2 27.93 52.77 -53.56
N THR A 3 28.33 52.28 -52.45
CA THR A 3 29.54 52.78 -51.73
C THR A 3 30.06 51.68 -50.80
N LEU A 4 31.26 51.22 -51.08
CA LEU A 4 32.12 50.37 -50.26
C LEU A 4 32.70 51.21 -49.11
N VAL A 5 32.80 50.58 -47.89
CA VAL A 5 33.74 50.99 -46.85
C VAL A 5 34.55 49.82 -46.36
N ARG A 6 35.85 49.87 -46.47
CA ARG A 6 36.86 48.94 -45.98
C ARG A 6 36.98 49.10 -44.46
N ILE A 7 37.05 47.97 -43.74
CA ILE A 7 37.44 47.96 -42.32
C ILE A 7 38.76 47.17 -42.16
N PHE A 8 39.68 47.78 -41.44
CA PHE A 8 41.01 47.34 -41.06
C PHE A 8 40.93 46.09 -40.14
N VAL A 9 41.77 45.09 -40.40
CA VAL A 9 42.05 43.96 -39.54
C VAL A 9 43.11 44.38 -38.53
N GLY A 10 42.78 44.46 -37.28
CA GLY A 10 43.72 44.53 -36.14
C GLY A 10 43.91 43.17 -35.51
N PHE A 11 45.09 42.61 -35.70
CA PHE A 11 45.51 41.33 -35.01
C PHE A 11 45.89 41.70 -33.59
N THR A 12 45.09 41.21 -32.60
CA THR A 12 45.49 41.19 -31.19
C THR A 12 45.78 39.74 -30.83
N ILE A 13 47.02 39.45 -30.52
CA ILE A 13 47.46 38.15 -29.97
C ILE A 13 46.93 38.05 -28.54
N GLY A 14 45.84 37.26 -28.38
CA GLY A 14 45.35 36.87 -27.07
C GLY A 14 46.04 35.56 -26.66
N THR A 15 46.81 35.63 -25.58
CA THR A 15 47.38 34.46 -24.86
C THR A 15 46.29 33.48 -24.51
N LEU A 16 46.33 32.30 -25.14
CA LEU A 16 45.59 31.11 -24.74
C LEU A 16 46.13 30.67 -23.39
N LEU A 17 45.42 30.99 -22.31
CA LEU A 17 45.49 30.23 -21.07
C LEU A 17 44.86 28.86 -21.35
N GLY A 18 45.72 27.86 -21.54
CA GLY A 18 45.34 26.45 -21.58
C GLY A 18 44.74 26.06 -20.24
N GLY A 19 43.42 26.11 -20.15
CA GLY A 19 42.70 25.34 -19.14
C GLY A 19 42.90 23.88 -19.49
N SER A 20 43.74 23.21 -18.71
CA SER A 20 43.81 21.77 -18.66
C SER A 20 42.39 21.27 -18.29
N VAL A 21 41.66 20.76 -19.27
CA VAL A 21 40.57 19.87 -19.02
C VAL A 21 41.19 18.66 -18.33
N GLU A 22 41.17 18.60 -17.02
CA GLU A 22 41.41 17.35 -16.31
C GLU A 22 40.40 16.35 -16.87
N LEU A 23 40.87 15.45 -17.73
CA LEU A 23 40.18 14.19 -18.00
C LEU A 23 40.01 13.52 -16.64
N ARG A 24 38.79 13.62 -16.06
CA ARG A 24 38.41 12.77 -14.96
C ARG A 24 38.73 11.36 -15.37
N ALA A 25 39.52 10.66 -14.55
CA ALA A 25 39.66 9.21 -14.64
C ALA A 25 38.27 8.63 -14.81
N ALA A 26 38.08 7.83 -15.84
CA ALA A 26 36.82 7.12 -16.02
C ALA A 26 36.52 6.41 -14.70
N ASP A 27 35.35 6.65 -14.12
CA ASP A 27 34.95 5.97 -12.88
C ASP A 27 35.14 4.47 -13.12
N ALA A 28 35.77 3.76 -12.19
CA ALA A 28 35.92 2.31 -12.26
C ALA A 28 34.54 1.64 -12.47
N ILE A 29 34.51 0.58 -13.26
CA ILE A 29 33.27 -0.17 -13.53
C ILE A 29 32.70 -0.71 -12.21
N ASP A 30 31.47 -0.37 -11.93
CA ASP A 30 30.65 -0.98 -10.89
C ASP A 30 29.78 -2.08 -11.55
N PHE A 31 30.09 -3.34 -11.25
CA PHE A 31 29.40 -4.48 -11.84
C PHE A 31 27.88 -4.36 -11.71
N SER A 32 27.41 -4.06 -10.52
CA SER A 32 25.98 -3.94 -10.26
C SER A 32 25.32 -2.76 -10.99
N ARG A 33 26.05 -1.65 -11.22
CA ARG A 33 25.55 -0.45 -11.91
C ARG A 33 25.62 -0.59 -13.41
N ASP A 34 26.75 -1.05 -13.92
CA ASP A 34 27.11 -0.87 -15.33
C ASP A 34 26.96 -2.15 -16.13
N ILE A 35 27.17 -3.32 -15.53
CA ILE A 35 27.27 -4.62 -16.22
C ILE A 35 26.04 -5.51 -15.93
N SER A 36 25.67 -5.71 -14.67
CA SER A 36 24.57 -6.58 -14.28
C SER A 36 23.24 -6.26 -15.01
N PRO A 37 22.85 -4.98 -15.23
CA PRO A 37 21.66 -4.65 -16.01
C PRO A 37 21.75 -5.08 -17.50
N ILE A 38 22.93 -5.06 -18.08
CA ILE A 38 23.17 -5.51 -19.46
C ILE A 38 23.01 -7.02 -19.53
N LEU A 39 23.71 -7.75 -18.65
CA LEU A 39 23.67 -9.23 -18.61
C LEU A 39 22.25 -9.72 -18.33
N SER A 40 21.58 -9.13 -17.36
CA SER A 40 20.19 -9.47 -16.98
C SER A 40 19.20 -9.30 -18.15
N LYS A 41 19.28 -8.18 -18.87
CA LYS A 41 18.32 -7.86 -19.95
C LYS A 41 18.63 -8.58 -21.26
N LYS A 42 19.91 -8.89 -21.54
CA LYS A 42 20.37 -9.35 -22.85
C LYS A 42 20.87 -10.80 -22.86
N CYS A 43 21.31 -11.34 -21.70
CA CYS A 43 22.01 -12.63 -21.65
C CYS A 43 21.32 -13.67 -20.77
N PHE A 44 20.78 -13.30 -19.58
CA PHE A 44 20.27 -14.26 -18.58
C PHE A 44 19.05 -15.04 -19.06
N GLN A 45 18.34 -14.60 -20.10
CA GLN A 45 17.26 -15.39 -20.68
C GLN A 45 17.73 -16.75 -21.18
N CYS A 46 18.97 -16.82 -21.69
CA CYS A 46 19.58 -18.03 -22.25
C CYS A 46 20.83 -18.50 -21.49
N HIS A 47 21.46 -17.64 -20.71
CA HIS A 47 22.69 -17.92 -19.97
C HIS A 47 22.57 -17.52 -18.49
N GLY A 48 21.39 -17.75 -17.90
CA GLY A 48 21.03 -17.41 -16.53
C GLY A 48 20.60 -18.62 -15.71
N PRO A 49 19.90 -18.39 -14.59
CA PRO A 49 19.55 -19.43 -13.62
C PRO A 49 18.55 -20.47 -14.15
N ASP A 50 17.72 -20.14 -15.13
CA ASP A 50 16.66 -21.03 -15.65
C ASP A 50 17.23 -22.17 -16.51
N GLU A 51 17.33 -23.38 -15.95
CA GLU A 51 17.81 -24.57 -16.64
C GLU A 51 17.00 -24.95 -17.89
N GLY A 52 15.68 -24.68 -17.86
CA GLY A 52 14.78 -25.03 -18.94
C GLY A 52 15.04 -24.22 -20.25
N HIS A 53 15.65 -23.06 -20.12
CA HIS A 53 15.95 -22.17 -21.25
C HIS A 53 17.45 -21.98 -21.48
N ARG A 54 18.32 -22.59 -20.65
CA ARG A 54 19.78 -22.46 -20.73
C ARG A 54 20.32 -22.99 -22.05
N LYS A 55 21.24 -22.25 -22.65
CA LYS A 55 21.91 -22.59 -23.89
C LYS A 55 23.41 -22.64 -23.70
N GLY A 56 24.06 -23.57 -24.40
CA GLY A 56 25.52 -23.71 -24.38
C GLY A 56 26.10 -24.06 -23.01
N ASP A 57 25.31 -24.63 -22.12
CA ASP A 57 25.69 -24.96 -20.72
C ASP A 57 26.49 -23.88 -20.02
N LEU A 58 26.17 -22.59 -20.32
CA LEU A 58 26.85 -21.41 -19.80
C LEU A 58 25.96 -20.63 -18.83
N ARG A 59 26.51 -20.28 -17.67
CA ARG A 59 25.88 -19.44 -16.65
C ARG A 59 26.66 -18.13 -16.44
N LEU A 60 26.16 -17.04 -17.01
CA LEU A 60 26.72 -15.72 -16.81
C LEU A 60 26.30 -15.05 -15.48
N ASP A 61 25.37 -15.62 -14.76
CA ASP A 61 24.88 -15.12 -13.49
C ASP A 61 25.64 -15.69 -12.27
N LYS A 62 26.46 -16.73 -12.46
CA LYS A 62 27.11 -17.45 -11.38
C LYS A 62 28.62 -17.64 -11.65
N PRO A 63 29.46 -16.67 -11.28
CA PRO A 63 30.87 -16.67 -11.66
C PRO A 63 31.66 -17.91 -11.19
N ASP A 64 31.35 -18.46 -10.02
CA ASP A 64 32.06 -19.58 -9.41
C ASP A 64 31.49 -20.97 -9.78
N ALA A 65 30.52 -21.05 -10.70
CA ALA A 65 29.95 -22.32 -11.12
C ALA A 65 30.86 -23.05 -12.10
N LEU A 66 30.74 -24.38 -12.16
CA LEU A 66 31.47 -25.21 -13.14
C LEU A 66 31.05 -24.92 -14.57
N ASP A 67 29.87 -24.40 -14.78
CA ASP A 67 29.30 -23.87 -16.02
C ASP A 67 29.30 -22.33 -16.05
N GLY A 68 30.13 -21.70 -15.22
CA GLY A 68 30.22 -20.23 -15.09
C GLY A 68 31.08 -19.57 -16.18
N PRO A 69 31.13 -18.23 -16.20
CA PRO A 69 31.77 -17.46 -17.26
C PRO A 69 33.28 -17.62 -17.32
N PHE A 70 33.93 -18.06 -16.23
CA PHE A 70 35.37 -18.31 -16.13
C PHE A 70 35.76 -19.77 -16.35
N ALA A 71 34.80 -20.66 -16.49
CA ALA A 71 35.03 -22.06 -16.77
C ALA A 71 35.44 -22.28 -18.25
N ASP A 72 36.13 -23.36 -18.50
CA ASP A 72 36.46 -23.79 -19.86
C ASP A 72 35.25 -24.56 -20.42
N HIS A 73 34.73 -24.07 -21.55
CA HIS A 73 33.63 -24.66 -22.30
C HIS A 73 34.19 -25.18 -23.63
N ASP A 74 34.72 -26.41 -23.66
CA ASP A 74 35.28 -27.03 -24.87
C ASP A 74 36.38 -26.20 -25.54
N GLY A 75 37.25 -25.57 -24.74
CA GLY A 75 38.36 -24.75 -25.21
C GLY A 75 38.06 -23.26 -25.34
N TYR A 76 36.88 -22.81 -24.94
CA TYR A 76 36.49 -21.40 -24.87
C TYR A 76 36.16 -20.99 -23.42
N GLN A 77 36.51 -19.77 -23.06
CA GLN A 77 36.07 -19.13 -21.82
C GLN A 77 35.22 -17.92 -22.18
N ALA A 78 34.04 -17.84 -21.60
CA ALA A 78 33.18 -16.68 -21.86
C ALA A 78 33.87 -15.37 -21.46
N ILE A 79 34.58 -15.37 -20.35
CA ILE A 79 35.35 -14.22 -19.86
C ILE A 79 36.75 -14.69 -19.44
N VAL A 80 37.79 -14.10 -20.05
CA VAL A 80 39.16 -14.20 -19.59
C VAL A 80 39.56 -12.87 -18.94
N PRO A 81 39.70 -12.81 -17.60
CA PRO A 81 40.00 -11.57 -16.89
C PRO A 81 41.14 -10.79 -17.50
N GLY A 82 40.95 -9.54 -17.83
CA GLY A 82 41.95 -8.63 -18.41
C GLY A 82 42.33 -8.93 -19.86
N ASN A 83 41.66 -9.87 -20.56
CA ASN A 83 41.99 -10.24 -21.93
C ASN A 83 40.78 -10.34 -22.85
N LEU A 84 40.56 -9.27 -23.62
CA LEU A 84 39.46 -9.19 -24.58
C LEU A 84 39.54 -10.22 -25.71
N GLU A 85 40.71 -10.42 -26.29
CA GLU A 85 40.93 -11.26 -27.47
C GLU A 85 40.61 -12.74 -27.18
N LYS A 86 40.78 -13.16 -25.91
CA LYS A 86 40.49 -14.52 -25.46
C LYS A 86 39.10 -14.69 -24.84
N SER A 87 38.34 -13.60 -24.68
CA SER A 87 37.01 -13.61 -24.08
C SER A 87 35.93 -13.84 -25.16
N ASP A 88 35.33 -15.04 -25.19
CA ASP A 88 34.32 -15.42 -26.17
C ASP A 88 33.08 -14.48 -26.09
N LEU A 89 32.73 -14.00 -24.93
CA LEU A 89 31.67 -13.00 -24.74
C LEU A 89 31.92 -11.75 -25.59
N TRP A 90 33.17 -11.23 -25.58
CA TRP A 90 33.50 -10.06 -26.38
C TRP A 90 33.41 -10.32 -27.88
N TYR A 91 33.90 -11.44 -28.33
CA TYR A 91 33.80 -11.86 -29.75
C TYR A 91 32.32 -11.90 -30.14
N ARG A 92 31.50 -12.63 -29.38
CA ARG A 92 30.06 -12.85 -29.71
C ARG A 92 29.20 -11.59 -29.66
N VAL A 93 29.51 -10.58 -28.85
CA VAL A 93 28.74 -9.32 -28.85
C VAL A 93 29.22 -8.29 -29.88
N THR A 94 30.36 -8.57 -30.57
CA THR A 94 30.95 -7.62 -31.53
C THR A 94 31.11 -8.18 -32.95
N THR A 95 30.95 -9.48 -33.15
CA THR A 95 31.07 -10.12 -34.49
C THR A 95 29.96 -9.65 -35.44
N ASP A 96 30.29 -9.61 -36.72
CA ASP A 96 29.34 -9.40 -37.81
C ASP A 96 28.75 -10.72 -38.36
N ASP A 97 29.19 -11.86 -37.82
CA ASP A 97 28.65 -13.17 -38.18
C ASP A 97 27.33 -13.39 -37.46
N GLU A 98 26.23 -13.50 -38.22
CA GLU A 98 24.87 -13.63 -37.67
C GLU A 98 24.64 -14.92 -36.90
N ASP A 99 25.42 -16.00 -37.21
CA ASP A 99 25.32 -17.30 -36.52
C ASP A 99 25.99 -17.27 -35.15
N ASP A 100 26.99 -16.42 -34.98
CA ASP A 100 27.75 -16.27 -33.74
C ASP A 100 27.32 -15.07 -32.88
N LEU A 101 26.60 -14.11 -33.47
CA LEU A 101 26.21 -12.87 -32.80
C LEU A 101 25.25 -13.10 -31.63
N MET A 102 25.57 -12.50 -30.48
CA MET A 102 24.72 -12.53 -29.27
C MET A 102 24.26 -11.13 -28.85
N PRO A 103 22.98 -10.95 -28.46
CA PRO A 103 21.88 -11.92 -28.55
C PRO A 103 21.53 -12.25 -30.03
N PRO A 104 21.15 -13.51 -30.35
CA PRO A 104 20.75 -13.86 -31.72
C PRO A 104 19.43 -13.14 -32.08
N GLU A 105 19.31 -12.78 -33.36
CA GLU A 105 18.12 -12.06 -33.85
C GLU A 105 16.79 -12.79 -33.54
N LYS A 106 16.80 -14.11 -33.57
CA LYS A 106 15.66 -14.97 -33.24
C LYS A 106 15.20 -14.91 -31.78
N SER A 107 16.01 -14.31 -30.87
CA SER A 107 15.70 -14.21 -29.45
C SER A 107 14.65 -13.14 -29.10
N ASN A 108 14.32 -12.25 -30.02
CA ASN A 108 13.54 -11.03 -29.82
C ASN A 108 14.16 -10.07 -28.76
N LEU A 109 15.43 -10.25 -28.44
CA LEU A 109 16.19 -9.32 -27.61
C LEU A 109 16.87 -8.26 -28.51
N ALA A 110 16.82 -7.01 -28.08
CA ALA A 110 17.54 -5.96 -28.80
C ALA A 110 19.07 -6.18 -28.72
N ALA A 111 19.77 -5.97 -29.82
CA ALA A 111 21.23 -5.99 -29.86
C ALA A 111 21.83 -5.01 -28.82
N LEU A 112 23.11 -5.23 -28.44
CA LEU A 112 23.81 -4.32 -27.55
C LEU A 112 24.09 -2.99 -28.27
N THR A 113 23.87 -1.89 -27.56
CA THR A 113 24.27 -0.56 -28.01
C THR A 113 25.79 -0.39 -27.92
N ASP A 114 26.35 0.59 -28.66
CA ASP A 114 27.79 0.88 -28.59
C ASP A 114 28.26 1.22 -27.17
N ASN A 115 27.42 1.89 -26.39
CA ASN A 115 27.73 2.20 -24.99
C ASN A 115 27.74 0.92 -24.12
N GLU A 116 26.80 0.00 -24.29
CA GLU A 116 26.78 -1.28 -23.58
C GLU A 116 27.99 -2.12 -23.95
N LYS A 117 28.40 -2.15 -25.23
CA LYS A 117 29.64 -2.80 -25.68
C LYS A 117 30.86 -2.18 -25.05
N ALA A 118 30.94 -0.85 -24.97
CA ALA A 118 32.06 -0.15 -24.33
C ALA A 118 32.17 -0.46 -22.84
N LEU A 119 31.06 -0.56 -22.12
CA LEU A 119 31.03 -0.95 -20.70
C LEU A 119 31.51 -2.40 -20.50
N ILE A 120 31.02 -3.35 -21.31
CA ILE A 120 31.48 -4.76 -21.25
C ILE A 120 32.98 -4.84 -21.55
N LYS A 121 33.45 -4.11 -22.55
CA LYS A 121 34.87 -4.03 -22.88
C LYS A 121 35.69 -3.60 -21.68
N GLN A 122 35.39 -2.45 -21.12
CA GLN A 122 36.08 -1.90 -19.96
C GLN A 122 36.04 -2.87 -18.78
N TRP A 123 34.91 -3.49 -18.51
CA TRP A 123 34.73 -4.46 -17.44
C TRP A 123 35.67 -5.65 -17.58
N ILE A 124 35.75 -6.26 -18.78
CA ILE A 124 36.64 -7.38 -19.04
C ILE A 124 38.11 -6.94 -18.89
N GLU A 125 38.47 -5.75 -19.42
CA GLU A 125 39.81 -5.18 -19.29
C GLU A 125 40.21 -4.92 -17.83
N GLU A 126 39.27 -4.49 -16.97
CA GLU A 126 39.44 -4.31 -15.52
C GLU A 126 39.43 -5.64 -14.73
N GLY A 127 39.33 -6.77 -15.38
CA GLY A 127 39.42 -8.11 -14.79
C GLY A 127 38.11 -8.87 -14.66
N GLY A 128 37.00 -8.42 -15.26
CA GLY A 128 35.75 -9.14 -15.32
C GLY A 128 35.13 -9.47 -13.96
N LYS A 129 35.35 -8.60 -12.97
CA LYS A 129 34.93 -8.87 -11.59
C LYS A 129 33.42 -8.82 -11.44
N TYR A 130 32.90 -9.85 -10.81
CA TYR A 130 31.52 -9.91 -10.36
C TYR A 130 31.44 -9.41 -8.92
N ASP A 131 30.49 -8.52 -8.65
CA ASP A 131 30.17 -8.09 -7.30
C ASP A 131 28.76 -8.60 -6.93
N THR A 132 28.52 -8.83 -5.65
CA THR A 132 27.17 -9.12 -5.17
C THR A 132 26.25 -7.96 -5.52
N PHE A 133 25.05 -8.27 -6.01
CA PHE A 133 24.06 -7.25 -6.38
C PHE A 133 23.78 -6.33 -5.19
N TRP A 134 23.76 -5.02 -5.45
CA TRP A 134 23.68 -3.97 -4.42
C TRP A 134 22.61 -4.19 -3.36
N ALA A 135 21.44 -4.70 -3.77
CA ALA A 135 20.32 -4.91 -2.85
C ALA A 135 20.52 -6.08 -1.89
N PHE A 136 21.44 -7.01 -2.21
CA PHE A 136 21.71 -8.20 -1.39
C PHE A 136 22.93 -8.05 -0.49
N ILE A 137 23.58 -6.89 -0.52
CA ILE A 137 24.65 -6.50 0.40
C ILE A 137 24.01 -5.78 1.59
N PRO A 138 24.30 -6.16 2.85
CA PRO A 138 23.79 -5.45 4.03
C PRO A 138 24.03 -3.93 3.95
N PRO A 139 23.07 -3.09 4.40
CA PRO A 139 23.29 -1.66 4.41
C PRO A 139 24.49 -1.31 5.30
N ALA A 140 25.29 -0.37 4.85
CA ALA A 140 26.47 0.07 5.59
C ALA A 140 26.34 1.56 5.94
N ARG A 141 26.92 1.91 7.08
CA ARG A 141 27.01 3.32 7.46
C ARG A 141 27.84 4.07 6.42
N ARG A 142 27.27 5.12 5.86
CA ARG A 142 27.93 5.95 4.85
C ARG A 142 28.39 7.25 5.46
N ASP A 143 29.58 7.71 5.08
CA ASP A 143 30.05 9.04 5.43
C ASP A 143 29.15 10.10 4.79
N LEU A 144 28.91 11.16 5.55
CA LEU A 144 28.10 12.27 5.05
C LEU A 144 28.89 13.10 4.03
N PRO A 145 28.36 13.39 2.83
CA PRO A 145 29.00 14.27 1.89
C PRO A 145 29.30 15.65 2.51
N VAL A 146 30.44 16.21 2.16
CA VAL A 146 30.80 17.58 2.55
C VAL A 146 30.11 18.56 1.59
N VAL A 147 29.29 19.42 2.13
CA VAL A 147 28.51 20.41 1.34
C VAL A 147 28.81 21.80 1.89
N ASP A 148 29.34 22.68 1.03
CA ASP A 148 29.59 24.08 1.35
C ASP A 148 28.28 24.90 1.29
N SER A 149 27.43 24.72 2.31
CA SER A 149 26.16 25.45 2.43
C SER A 149 25.65 25.35 3.87
N GLU A 150 25.55 26.50 4.53
CA GLU A 150 24.97 26.57 5.88
C GLU A 150 23.57 25.94 5.95
N ARG A 151 22.71 26.25 4.98
CA ARG A 151 21.33 25.76 4.93
C ARG A 151 21.24 24.28 4.58
N TRP A 152 22.00 23.82 3.59
CA TRP A 152 21.94 22.43 3.07
C TRP A 152 22.92 21.48 3.76
N GLY A 153 23.75 22.00 4.67
CA GLY A 153 24.71 21.21 5.44
C GLY A 153 24.16 20.65 6.75
N GLN A 154 22.92 20.99 7.16
CA GLN A 154 22.40 20.68 8.49
C GLN A 154 21.91 19.25 8.63
N SER A 155 21.20 18.71 7.66
CA SER A 155 20.68 17.34 7.73
C SER A 155 21.44 16.40 6.80
N ALA A 156 21.50 15.12 7.17
CA ALA A 156 22.10 14.07 6.33
C ALA A 156 21.38 13.98 4.96
N ILE A 157 20.05 14.02 4.96
CA ILE A 157 19.24 13.99 3.72
C ILE A 157 19.71 15.11 2.78
N ASP A 158 19.80 16.31 3.31
CA ASP A 158 20.12 17.48 2.48
C ASP A 158 21.54 17.44 1.93
N ARG A 159 22.50 16.89 2.68
CA ARG A 159 23.89 16.70 2.21
C ARG A 159 23.94 15.73 1.03
N PHE A 160 23.29 14.57 1.11
CA PHE A 160 23.26 13.61 0.00
C PHE A 160 22.56 14.17 -1.24
N ILE A 161 21.44 14.88 -1.05
CA ILE A 161 20.71 15.48 -2.15
C ILE A 161 21.53 16.61 -2.80
N MET A 162 22.12 17.50 -2.00
CA MET A 162 22.90 18.61 -2.51
C MET A 162 24.16 18.15 -3.24
N ASP A 163 24.88 17.15 -2.72
CA ASP A 163 26.02 16.54 -3.40
C ASP A 163 25.64 16.03 -4.79
N ARG A 164 24.52 15.31 -4.89
CA ARG A 164 24.03 14.83 -6.18
C ARG A 164 23.63 15.96 -7.11
N LEU A 165 22.94 16.98 -6.62
CA LEU A 165 22.54 18.14 -7.42
C LEU A 165 23.75 18.89 -7.98
N ILE A 166 24.82 19.06 -7.18
CA ILE A 166 26.06 19.69 -7.63
C ILE A 166 26.68 18.89 -8.78
N ARG A 167 26.78 17.56 -8.65
CA ARG A 167 27.33 16.68 -9.69
C ARG A 167 26.54 16.77 -11.00
N GLU A 168 25.22 16.92 -10.90
CA GLU A 168 24.32 17.03 -12.05
C GLU A 168 24.18 18.47 -12.58
N GLY A 169 24.85 19.44 -11.96
CA GLY A 169 24.74 20.86 -12.34
C GLY A 169 23.32 21.42 -12.17
N LEU A 170 22.64 21.00 -11.12
CA LEU A 170 21.31 21.47 -10.71
C LEU A 170 21.41 22.23 -9.39
N THR A 171 20.47 23.14 -9.19
CA THR A 171 20.31 23.89 -7.94
C THR A 171 18.95 23.59 -7.32
N PRO A 172 18.86 23.48 -5.98
CA PRO A 172 17.56 23.28 -5.33
C PRO A 172 16.66 24.51 -5.46
N ASN A 173 15.35 24.31 -5.31
CA ASN A 173 14.40 25.40 -5.20
C ASN A 173 14.49 26.12 -3.84
N PRO A 174 14.03 27.36 -3.72
CA PRO A 174 13.80 27.99 -2.42
C PRO A 174 12.76 27.24 -1.62
N ARG A 175 12.68 27.51 -0.31
CA ARG A 175 11.61 26.99 0.55
C ARG A 175 10.24 27.42 0.00
N ALA A 176 9.26 26.54 0.15
CA ALA A 176 7.85 26.87 -0.06
C ALA A 176 7.38 27.87 1.02
N ASP A 177 6.32 28.61 0.72
CA ASP A 177 5.67 29.49 1.69
C ASP A 177 5.01 28.70 2.83
N ARG A 178 4.76 29.34 3.96
CA ARG A 178 4.23 28.72 5.16
C ARG A 178 2.85 28.08 4.96
N ARG A 179 1.97 28.67 4.13
CA ARG A 179 0.67 28.07 3.80
C ARG A 179 0.80 26.78 3.01
N THR A 180 1.73 26.75 2.05
CA THR A 180 2.06 25.55 1.29
C THR A 180 2.65 24.47 2.22
N LEU A 181 3.53 24.84 3.17
CA LEU A 181 4.15 23.89 4.09
C LEU A 181 3.14 23.26 5.06
N ILE A 182 2.27 24.04 5.71
CA ILE A 182 1.26 23.46 6.60
C ILE A 182 0.29 22.55 5.86
N ARG A 183 -0.18 22.96 4.65
CA ARG A 183 -1.04 22.11 3.83
C ARG A 183 -0.34 20.79 3.46
N ARG A 184 0.90 20.85 3.03
CA ARG A 184 1.72 19.69 2.67
C ARG A 184 1.87 18.73 3.83
N LEU A 185 2.31 19.24 4.99
CA LEU A 185 2.48 18.44 6.21
C LEU A 185 1.18 17.78 6.66
N SER A 186 0.08 18.54 6.71
CA SER A 186 -1.22 17.99 7.12
C SER A 186 -1.66 16.86 6.21
N LEU A 187 -1.53 17.02 4.89
CA LEU A 187 -1.87 15.99 3.91
C LEU A 187 -0.96 14.77 4.00
N ASP A 188 0.36 14.95 4.18
CA ASP A 188 1.32 13.85 4.19
C ASP A 188 1.33 13.08 5.52
N LEU A 189 1.00 13.72 6.64
CA LEU A 189 1.01 13.07 7.96
C LEU A 189 -0.37 12.62 8.43
N THR A 190 -1.46 13.29 8.02
CA THR A 190 -2.81 12.96 8.50
C THR A 190 -3.81 12.61 7.39
N GLY A 191 -3.43 12.85 6.13
CA GLY A 191 -4.32 12.66 4.98
C GLY A 191 -5.47 13.68 4.90
N LEU A 192 -5.47 14.72 5.74
CA LEU A 192 -6.50 15.75 5.83
C LEU A 192 -5.92 17.13 5.57
N PRO A 193 -6.70 18.07 4.99
CA PRO A 193 -6.28 19.45 4.90
C PRO A 193 -6.28 20.11 6.29
N PRO A 194 -5.43 21.13 6.52
CA PRO A 194 -5.49 21.93 7.72
C PRO A 194 -6.77 22.78 7.74
N THR A 195 -7.29 23.05 8.93
CA THR A 195 -8.36 24.03 9.11
C THR A 195 -7.83 25.47 8.92
N ARG A 196 -8.76 26.42 8.75
CA ARG A 196 -8.36 27.85 8.66
C ARG A 196 -7.71 28.34 9.95
N GLU A 197 -8.20 27.90 11.08
CA GLU A 197 -7.70 28.23 12.40
C GLU A 197 -6.27 27.70 12.60
N GLU A 198 -5.99 26.47 12.15
CA GLU A 198 -4.64 25.88 12.17
C GLU A 198 -3.68 26.62 11.25
N ILE A 199 -4.14 27.02 10.06
CA ILE A 199 -3.34 27.83 9.14
C ILE A 199 -2.99 29.17 9.80
N GLN A 200 -3.98 29.85 10.37
CA GLN A 200 -3.79 31.16 10.98
C GLN A 200 -2.83 31.07 12.19
N ALA A 201 -3.06 30.11 13.08
CA ALA A 201 -2.18 29.87 14.22
C ALA A 201 -0.73 29.63 13.81
N PHE A 202 -0.50 28.81 12.78
CA PHE A 202 0.84 28.55 12.27
C PHE A 202 1.48 29.79 11.62
N LEU A 203 0.70 30.63 10.92
CA LEU A 203 1.22 31.86 10.29
C LEU A 203 1.59 32.92 11.32
N GLU A 204 0.86 32.99 12.42
CA GLU A 204 1.07 33.95 13.52
C GLU A 204 2.22 33.53 14.45
N ASP A 205 2.51 32.24 14.54
CA ASP A 205 3.63 31.73 15.31
C ASP A 205 4.97 32.09 14.64
N THR A 206 5.70 33.02 15.22
CA THR A 206 7.00 33.50 14.73
C THR A 206 8.18 32.86 15.43
N SER A 207 7.97 31.84 16.30
CA SER A 207 9.05 31.14 16.96
C SER A 207 9.93 30.38 15.97
N ASP A 208 11.19 30.17 16.30
CA ASP A 208 12.14 29.40 15.49
C ASP A 208 11.72 27.93 15.42
N THR A 209 10.96 27.42 16.41
CA THR A 209 10.48 26.05 16.50
C THR A 209 9.12 25.81 15.84
N ALA A 210 8.41 26.86 15.39
CA ALA A 210 7.04 26.78 14.86
C ALA A 210 6.81 25.64 13.85
N TYR A 211 7.78 25.37 12.99
CA TYR A 211 7.66 24.31 12.01
C TYR A 211 7.86 22.90 12.63
N GLU A 212 8.80 22.77 13.57
CA GLU A 212 9.05 21.53 14.30
C GLU A 212 7.85 21.19 15.21
N ASP A 213 7.32 22.19 15.93
CA ASP A 213 6.14 22.02 16.78
C ASP A 213 4.91 21.59 15.96
N LEU A 214 4.77 22.12 14.74
CA LEU A 214 3.73 21.69 13.81
C LEU A 214 3.93 20.23 13.38
N VAL A 215 5.15 19.81 13.07
CA VAL A 215 5.47 18.41 12.71
C VAL A 215 5.13 17.48 13.88
N ASP A 216 5.58 17.82 15.10
CA ASP A 216 5.39 16.97 16.27
C ASP A 216 3.90 16.86 16.64
N ARG A 217 3.14 17.95 16.51
CA ARG A 217 1.67 17.97 16.70
C ARG A 217 0.97 17.03 15.69
N LEU A 218 1.37 17.05 14.44
CA LEU A 218 0.75 16.21 13.40
C LEU A 218 1.12 14.73 13.56
N LEU A 219 2.37 14.42 13.94
CA LEU A 219 2.81 13.06 14.28
C LEU A 219 2.11 12.51 15.54
N GLY A 220 1.74 13.39 16.48
CA GLY A 220 0.95 13.06 17.67
C GLY A 220 -0.55 12.91 17.40
N SER A 221 -1.03 13.31 16.23
CA SER A 221 -2.46 13.24 15.89
C SER A 221 -2.94 11.80 15.71
N PRO A 222 -4.12 11.42 16.24
CA PRO A 222 -4.70 10.11 15.99
C PRO A 222 -5.03 9.87 14.50
N ARG A 223 -5.04 10.93 13.67
CA ARG A 223 -5.25 10.86 12.22
C ARG A 223 -4.01 10.34 11.48
N TYR A 224 -2.84 10.39 12.12
CA TYR A 224 -1.59 9.85 11.59
C TYR A 224 -1.72 8.34 11.31
N GLY A 225 -2.14 7.56 12.29
CA GLY A 225 -2.28 6.12 12.12
C GLY A 225 -3.32 5.73 11.05
N GLU A 226 -4.45 6.45 10.96
CA GLU A 226 -5.43 6.23 9.89
C GLU A 226 -4.84 6.46 8.49
N HIS A 227 -4.01 7.50 8.34
CA HIS A 227 -3.36 7.82 7.08
C HIS A 227 -2.28 6.81 6.70
N MET A 228 -1.41 6.46 7.65
CA MET A 228 -0.32 5.48 7.44
C MET A 228 -0.86 4.08 7.17
N ALA A 229 -1.92 3.69 7.89
CA ALA A 229 -2.56 2.39 7.71
C ALA A 229 -3.05 2.17 6.27
N LYS A 230 -3.54 3.19 5.58
CA LYS A 230 -4.00 3.10 4.18
C LYS A 230 -2.96 2.43 3.27
N TYR A 231 -1.70 2.85 3.36
CA TYR A 231 -0.62 2.31 2.53
C TYR A 231 -0.25 0.87 2.92
N TRP A 232 -0.27 0.59 4.22
CA TRP A 232 -0.04 -0.77 4.69
C TRP A 232 -1.15 -1.72 4.28
N LEU A 233 -2.41 -1.30 4.36
CA LEU A 233 -3.58 -2.10 3.99
C LEU A 233 -3.60 -2.46 2.50
N ASP A 234 -3.10 -1.60 1.61
CA ASP A 234 -2.91 -1.93 0.20
C ASP A 234 -1.82 -3.00 0.00
N LEU A 235 -0.69 -2.81 0.70
CA LEU A 235 0.44 -3.71 0.60
C LEU A 235 0.09 -5.13 1.06
N VAL A 236 -0.74 -5.26 2.10
CA VAL A 236 -1.14 -6.56 2.65
C VAL A 236 -2.47 -7.09 2.10
N ARG A 237 -3.05 -6.45 1.10
CA ARG A 237 -4.31 -6.88 0.43
C ARG A 237 -5.54 -6.88 1.35
N PHE A 238 -5.61 -5.97 2.31
CA PHE A 238 -6.76 -5.87 3.20
C PHE A 238 -8.06 -5.66 2.41
N ALA A 239 -9.09 -6.48 2.70
CA ALA A 239 -10.41 -6.32 2.14
C ALA A 239 -11.48 -6.94 3.07
N ASP A 240 -12.72 -6.54 2.87
CA ASP A 240 -13.88 -7.04 3.63
C ASP A 240 -14.55 -8.25 2.96
N THR A 241 -13.91 -8.82 1.92
CA THR A 241 -14.43 -10.00 1.21
C THR A 241 -13.33 -10.97 0.81
N ASN A 242 -13.71 -12.21 0.46
CA ASN A 242 -12.80 -13.30 0.15
C ASN A 242 -12.11 -13.19 -1.21
N GLY A 243 -12.73 -12.53 -2.19
CA GLY A 243 -12.15 -12.22 -3.50
C GLY A 243 -12.34 -13.26 -4.60
N LEU A 244 -12.60 -14.51 -4.27
CA LEU A 244 -12.79 -15.58 -5.26
C LEU A 244 -14.23 -16.11 -5.27
N HIS A 245 -14.67 -16.59 -6.45
CA HIS A 245 -15.98 -17.20 -6.70
C HIS A 245 -17.13 -16.29 -6.24
N HIS A 246 -17.83 -16.62 -5.13
CA HIS A 246 -18.95 -15.83 -4.62
C HIS A 246 -18.51 -14.53 -3.90
N ASP A 247 -17.23 -14.37 -3.65
CA ASP A 247 -16.65 -13.20 -2.95
C ASP A 247 -17.41 -12.84 -1.67
N HIS A 248 -17.57 -13.83 -0.78
CA HIS A 248 -18.28 -13.69 0.49
C HIS A 248 -17.60 -12.71 1.44
N TYR A 249 -18.42 -12.12 2.32
CA TYR A 249 -17.97 -11.27 3.40
C TYR A 249 -16.92 -11.95 4.28
N ARG A 250 -15.92 -11.18 4.67
CA ARG A 250 -14.87 -11.56 5.62
C ARG A 250 -14.55 -10.38 6.53
N ASP A 251 -14.74 -10.53 7.84
CA ASP A 251 -14.46 -9.45 8.78
C ASP A 251 -12.97 -9.44 9.15
N MET A 252 -12.27 -8.41 8.70
CA MET A 252 -10.87 -8.14 9.04
C MET A 252 -10.72 -6.79 9.75
N SER A 253 -11.82 -6.17 10.20
CA SER A 253 -11.78 -4.85 10.83
C SER A 253 -10.86 -4.79 12.06
N PRO A 254 -10.76 -5.78 12.95
CA PRO A 254 -9.83 -5.71 14.08
C PRO A 254 -8.35 -5.64 13.65
N TYR A 255 -7.97 -6.28 12.54
CA TYR A 255 -6.63 -6.15 11.99
C TYR A 255 -6.34 -4.72 11.51
N ARG A 256 -7.27 -4.08 10.78
CA ARG A 256 -7.14 -2.68 10.37
C ARG A 256 -6.98 -1.77 11.59
N GLU A 257 -7.77 -1.97 12.63
CA GLU A 257 -7.72 -1.18 13.86
C GLU A 257 -6.40 -1.36 14.58
N TRP A 258 -5.87 -2.57 14.61
CA TRP A 258 -4.54 -2.83 15.15
C TRP A 258 -3.46 -2.08 14.36
N VAL A 259 -3.49 -2.12 13.03
CA VAL A 259 -2.54 -1.38 12.18
C VAL A 259 -2.60 0.13 12.47
N ILE A 260 -3.81 0.70 12.54
CA ILE A 260 -3.99 2.13 12.88
C ILE A 260 -3.40 2.46 14.25
N ARG A 261 -3.67 1.64 15.25
CA ARG A 261 -3.17 1.82 16.60
C ARG A 261 -1.66 1.66 16.67
N ALA A 262 -1.08 0.66 16.03
CA ALA A 262 0.36 0.42 15.98
C ALA A 262 1.14 1.64 15.44
N PHE A 263 0.65 2.27 14.36
CA PHE A 263 1.24 3.51 13.86
C PHE A 263 1.05 4.70 14.82
N ASN A 264 -0.11 4.82 15.45
CA ASN A 264 -0.36 5.91 16.41
C ASN A 264 0.52 5.81 17.66
N GLU A 265 0.70 4.60 18.17
CA GLU A 265 1.53 4.29 19.34
C GLU A 265 3.02 4.19 18.98
N ASN A 266 3.37 4.34 17.71
CA ASN A 266 4.74 4.25 17.21
C ASN A 266 5.41 2.91 17.56
N LEU A 267 4.67 1.80 17.38
CA LEU A 267 5.24 0.46 17.55
C LEU A 267 6.45 0.31 16.61
N GLY A 268 7.59 -0.11 17.13
CA GLY A 268 8.80 -0.32 16.34
C GLY A 268 8.52 -1.22 15.13
N TYR A 269 9.07 -0.89 13.98
CA TYR A 269 8.79 -1.64 12.74
C TYR A 269 9.25 -3.11 12.84
N ASP A 270 10.21 -3.42 13.66
CA ASP A 270 10.64 -4.78 14.01
C ASP A 270 9.53 -5.58 14.70
N ASP A 271 8.95 -5.05 15.77
CA ASP A 271 7.81 -5.67 16.46
C ASP A 271 6.55 -5.65 15.58
N PHE A 272 6.28 -4.56 14.87
CA PHE A 272 5.20 -4.46 13.92
C PHE A 272 5.26 -5.57 12.85
N SER A 273 6.44 -5.88 12.35
CA SER A 273 6.67 -6.96 11.38
C SER A 273 6.59 -8.33 12.05
N SER A 274 7.23 -8.49 13.21
CA SER A 274 7.31 -9.78 13.92
C SER A 274 5.95 -10.27 14.39
N TYR A 275 5.08 -9.38 14.87
CA TYR A 275 3.72 -9.73 15.30
C TYR A 275 2.87 -10.22 14.12
N GLN A 276 3.03 -9.63 12.95
CA GLN A 276 2.32 -10.06 11.76
C GLN A 276 2.78 -11.41 11.22
N ILE A 277 4.08 -11.67 11.26
CA ILE A 277 4.65 -12.93 10.77
C ILE A 277 4.37 -14.08 11.75
N ALA A 278 4.48 -13.85 13.06
CA ALA A 278 4.54 -14.89 14.06
C ALA A 278 3.91 -14.52 15.43
N GLY A 279 2.93 -13.61 15.45
CA GLY A 279 2.31 -13.11 16.69
C GLY A 279 1.66 -14.22 17.53
N ASP A 280 1.12 -15.25 16.85
CA ASP A 280 0.53 -16.43 17.49
C ASP A 280 1.55 -17.40 18.14
N LEU A 281 2.84 -17.22 17.87
CA LEU A 281 3.92 -18.09 18.38
C LEU A 281 4.70 -17.49 19.57
N TYR A 282 4.20 -16.42 20.18
CA TYR A 282 4.74 -15.93 21.43
C TYR A 282 4.29 -16.86 22.57
N GLU A 283 5.06 -16.96 23.65
CA GLU A 283 4.80 -17.89 24.77
C GLU A 283 3.43 -17.63 25.44
N SER A 284 3.08 -16.35 25.58
CA SER A 284 1.75 -15.90 26.06
C SER A 284 1.31 -14.73 25.18
N PRO A 285 0.78 -15.02 23.97
CA PRO A 285 0.53 -13.96 23.02
C PRO A 285 -0.57 -13.02 23.51
N SER A 286 -0.28 -11.71 23.45
CA SER A 286 -1.29 -10.69 23.70
C SER A 286 -2.37 -10.70 22.62
N THR A 287 -3.51 -10.09 22.89
CA THR A 287 -4.56 -9.89 21.89
C THR A 287 -4.03 -9.20 20.64
N ASP A 288 -3.17 -8.21 20.79
CA ASP A 288 -2.58 -7.48 19.68
C ASP A 288 -1.67 -8.34 18.82
N GLN A 289 -0.86 -9.20 19.43
CA GLN A 289 -0.01 -10.14 18.72
C GLN A 289 -0.86 -11.18 17.93
N LEU A 290 -1.94 -11.68 18.53
CA LEU A 290 -2.86 -12.58 17.85
C LEU A 290 -3.56 -11.87 16.68
N VAL A 291 -4.11 -10.67 16.88
CA VAL A 291 -4.78 -9.89 15.83
C VAL A 291 -3.81 -9.56 14.69
N ALA A 292 -2.56 -9.19 15.01
CA ALA A 292 -1.52 -8.91 14.02
C ALA A 292 -1.23 -10.12 13.11
N SER A 293 -1.26 -11.36 13.68
CA SER A 293 -1.05 -12.58 12.91
C SER A 293 -2.08 -12.78 11.79
N GLY A 294 -3.19 -12.04 11.84
CA GLY A 294 -4.20 -11.93 10.78
C GLY A 294 -3.65 -11.51 9.43
N PHE A 295 -2.45 -10.89 9.35
CA PHE A 295 -1.69 -10.70 8.10
C PHE A 295 -1.68 -11.98 7.24
N ASN A 296 -1.46 -13.14 7.86
CA ASN A 296 -1.41 -14.43 7.19
C ASN A 296 -2.79 -14.93 6.70
N ARG A 297 -3.87 -14.20 7.01
CA ARG A 297 -5.25 -14.52 6.65
C ARG A 297 -5.84 -13.59 5.58
N LEU A 298 -5.04 -12.66 5.02
CA LEU A 298 -5.48 -11.67 4.04
C LEU A 298 -5.44 -12.17 2.58
N HIS A 299 -5.01 -13.40 2.33
CA HIS A 299 -5.04 -14.05 1.02
C HIS A 299 -6.47 -14.18 0.46
N LEU A 300 -6.57 -14.40 -0.85
CA LEU A 300 -7.83 -14.75 -1.49
C LEU A 300 -8.30 -16.14 -1.00
N VAL A 301 -9.60 -16.30 -0.76
CA VAL A 301 -10.19 -17.57 -0.31
C VAL A 301 -11.31 -17.96 -1.27
N ILE A 302 -11.27 -19.22 -1.73
CA ILE A 302 -12.30 -19.77 -2.57
C ILE A 302 -13.44 -20.34 -1.73
N ASP A 303 -14.64 -20.42 -2.32
CA ASP A 303 -15.81 -20.99 -1.68
C ASP A 303 -15.73 -22.52 -1.62
N VAL A 304 -16.21 -23.10 -0.54
CA VAL A 304 -16.19 -24.56 -0.27
C VAL A 304 -16.78 -25.36 -1.43
N GLY A 305 -16.09 -26.43 -1.80
CA GLY A 305 -16.49 -27.34 -2.88
C GLY A 305 -16.36 -26.77 -4.29
N THR A 306 -15.63 -25.66 -4.47
CA THR A 306 -15.37 -25.06 -5.80
C THR A 306 -14.03 -25.52 -6.38
N ALA A 307 -13.05 -25.86 -5.52
CA ALA A 307 -11.77 -26.45 -5.89
C ALA A 307 -11.46 -27.66 -4.98
N LEU A 308 -10.36 -28.33 -5.24
CA LEU A 308 -9.90 -29.39 -4.34
C LEU A 308 -9.28 -28.76 -3.07
N PRO A 309 -9.58 -29.26 -1.86
CA PRO A 309 -9.07 -28.66 -0.63
C PRO A 309 -7.54 -28.54 -0.59
N GLU A 310 -6.82 -29.52 -1.11
CA GLU A 310 -5.35 -29.52 -1.15
C GLU A 310 -4.80 -28.48 -2.13
N GLU A 311 -5.45 -28.29 -3.27
CA GLU A 311 -5.13 -27.24 -4.23
C GLU A 311 -5.33 -25.85 -3.59
N SER A 312 -6.48 -25.66 -2.94
CA SER A 312 -6.81 -24.41 -2.23
C SER A 312 -5.81 -24.13 -1.11
N TYR A 313 -5.44 -25.14 -0.34
CA TYR A 313 -4.45 -25.05 0.72
C TYR A 313 -3.08 -24.61 0.19
N THR A 314 -2.59 -25.30 -0.81
CA THR A 314 -1.29 -25.00 -1.46
C THR A 314 -1.25 -23.59 -2.02
N ARG A 315 -2.29 -23.17 -2.76
CA ARG A 315 -2.40 -21.81 -3.29
C ARG A 315 -2.38 -20.76 -2.17
N ASN A 316 -3.09 -20.98 -1.07
CA ASN A 316 -3.13 -20.07 0.06
C ASN A 316 -1.76 -19.93 0.73
N VAL A 317 -0.97 -21.00 0.81
CA VAL A 317 0.40 -20.94 1.34
C VAL A 317 1.34 -20.23 0.38
N MET A 318 1.26 -20.49 -0.93
CA MET A 318 2.02 -19.75 -1.96
C MET A 318 1.75 -18.24 -1.89
N ASP A 319 0.49 -17.86 -1.70
CA ASP A 319 0.11 -16.45 -1.55
C ASP A 319 0.73 -15.83 -0.29
N ARG A 320 0.77 -16.53 0.84
CA ARG A 320 1.44 -16.07 2.07
C ARG A 320 2.93 -15.82 1.84
N VAL A 321 3.63 -16.72 1.15
CA VAL A 321 5.05 -16.56 0.80
C VAL A 321 5.24 -15.34 -0.11
N THR A 322 4.38 -15.19 -1.11
CA THR A 322 4.41 -14.04 -2.02
C THR A 322 4.20 -12.73 -1.27
N ALA A 323 3.21 -12.70 -0.36
CA ALA A 323 2.96 -11.53 0.47
C ALA A 323 4.12 -11.20 1.41
N PHE A 324 4.73 -12.21 2.01
CA PHE A 324 5.92 -12.06 2.84
C PHE A 324 7.09 -11.46 2.03
N GLY A 325 7.39 -12.02 0.86
CA GLY A 325 8.43 -11.52 -0.03
C GLY A 325 8.21 -10.07 -0.45
N THR A 326 6.99 -9.75 -0.89
CA THR A 326 6.66 -8.38 -1.32
C THR A 326 6.63 -7.41 -0.14
N ALA A 327 5.98 -7.77 0.98
CA ALA A 327 5.77 -6.84 2.09
C ALA A 327 7.06 -6.51 2.85
N PHE A 328 7.91 -7.49 3.11
CA PHE A 328 9.07 -7.30 3.98
C PHE A 328 10.41 -7.26 3.23
N MET A 329 10.53 -7.99 2.12
CA MET A 329 11.77 -8.05 1.36
C MET A 329 11.77 -7.21 0.08
N GLY A 330 10.60 -6.75 -0.39
CA GLY A 330 10.50 -6.02 -1.66
C GLY A 330 10.96 -6.86 -2.85
N LEU A 331 10.69 -8.16 -2.84
CA LEU A 331 11.05 -9.11 -3.90
C LEU A 331 9.82 -9.81 -4.48
N SER A 332 9.84 -10.04 -5.78
CA SER A 332 8.85 -10.84 -6.50
C SER A 332 9.24 -12.31 -6.49
N VAL A 333 8.97 -13.02 -5.38
CA VAL A 333 9.39 -14.43 -5.20
C VAL A 333 8.46 -15.44 -5.88
N GLN A 334 7.26 -15.06 -6.32
CA GLN A 334 6.24 -15.99 -6.82
C GLN A 334 6.69 -16.80 -8.05
N CYS A 335 7.52 -16.22 -8.92
CA CYS A 335 8.04 -16.92 -10.10
C CYS A 335 8.79 -18.22 -9.72
N ALA A 336 9.45 -18.21 -8.56
CA ALA A 336 10.20 -19.35 -8.05
C ALA A 336 9.32 -20.50 -7.51
N SER A 337 7.99 -20.35 -7.54
CA SER A 337 7.08 -21.46 -7.22
C SER A 337 7.08 -22.58 -8.27
N CYS A 338 7.48 -22.29 -9.53
CA CYS A 338 7.42 -23.24 -10.65
C CYS A 338 8.80 -23.63 -11.21
N HIS A 339 9.77 -22.72 -11.16
CA HIS A 339 11.14 -22.85 -11.64
C HIS A 339 12.03 -21.84 -10.93
N ASP A 340 13.35 -21.95 -11.00
CA ASP A 340 14.25 -20.94 -10.47
C ASP A 340 13.91 -19.55 -11.04
N HIS A 341 14.00 -18.50 -10.21
CA HIS A 341 13.66 -17.15 -10.66
C HIS A 341 14.55 -16.74 -11.85
N LYS A 342 13.96 -16.17 -12.89
CA LYS A 342 14.65 -15.92 -14.16
C LYS A 342 15.82 -14.93 -14.05
N PHE A 343 15.72 -13.96 -13.13
CA PHE A 343 16.63 -12.82 -13.05
C PHE A 343 17.32 -12.69 -11.69
N ASP A 344 16.64 -13.06 -10.63
CA ASP A 344 17.14 -12.99 -9.26
C ASP A 344 17.66 -14.36 -8.80
N PRO A 345 18.61 -14.43 -7.86
CA PRO A 345 19.17 -15.69 -7.38
C PRO A 345 18.23 -16.48 -6.45
N VAL A 346 16.93 -16.30 -6.60
CA VAL A 346 15.88 -17.03 -5.85
C VAL A 346 15.63 -18.37 -6.52
N THR A 347 16.07 -19.46 -5.92
CA THR A 347 15.79 -20.79 -6.44
C THR A 347 14.38 -21.28 -6.10
N MET A 348 13.88 -22.26 -6.82
CA MET A 348 12.64 -22.95 -6.47
C MET A 348 12.73 -23.55 -5.07
N LYS A 349 13.90 -24.08 -4.70
CA LYS A 349 14.15 -24.59 -3.34
C LYS A 349 13.98 -23.49 -2.28
N ASP A 350 14.51 -22.30 -2.49
CA ASP A 350 14.37 -21.16 -1.57
C ASP A 350 12.89 -20.80 -1.36
N PHE A 351 12.09 -20.79 -2.43
CA PHE A 351 10.66 -20.56 -2.35
C PHE A 351 9.97 -21.59 -1.46
N TYR A 352 10.25 -22.89 -1.65
CA TYR A 352 9.62 -23.95 -0.85
C TYR A 352 10.18 -24.06 0.57
N GLN A 353 11.39 -23.59 0.84
CA GLN A 353 11.90 -23.40 2.19
C GLN A 353 11.11 -22.33 2.94
N LEU A 354 10.80 -21.20 2.28
CA LEU A 354 9.88 -20.18 2.83
C LEU A 354 8.45 -20.71 2.96
N PHE A 355 7.95 -21.47 1.96
CA PHE A 355 6.65 -22.13 1.99
C PHE A 355 6.49 -23.01 3.24
N ALA A 356 7.53 -23.74 3.63
CA ALA A 356 7.52 -24.62 4.79
C ALA A 356 7.20 -23.90 6.12
N PHE A 357 7.53 -22.60 6.25
CA PHE A 357 7.15 -21.81 7.43
C PHE A 357 5.64 -21.56 7.51
N PHE A 358 4.96 -21.39 6.38
CA PHE A 358 3.55 -21.04 6.29
C PHE A 358 2.64 -22.24 6.02
N ASN A 359 3.24 -23.43 5.77
CA ASN A 359 2.54 -24.68 5.46
C ASN A 359 1.94 -25.38 6.68
N ASN A 360 2.25 -24.92 7.90
CA ASN A 360 1.79 -25.56 9.14
C ASN A 360 0.55 -24.84 9.72
N PHE A 361 -0.42 -24.53 8.89
CA PHE A 361 -1.64 -23.83 9.29
C PHE A 361 -2.73 -24.79 9.78
N ASP A 362 -3.27 -24.54 10.99
CA ASP A 362 -4.40 -25.28 11.58
C ASP A 362 -5.73 -24.60 11.25
N GLY A 363 -6.21 -24.79 10.03
CA GLY A 363 -7.46 -24.19 9.57
C GLY A 363 -7.89 -24.71 8.20
N GLU A 364 -9.12 -24.39 7.83
CA GLU A 364 -9.71 -24.75 6.55
C GLU A 364 -9.14 -23.90 5.41
N PRO A 365 -8.84 -24.49 4.23
CA PRO A 365 -8.30 -23.76 3.09
C PRO A 365 -9.35 -22.96 2.29
N GLU A 366 -10.63 -23.30 2.46
CA GLU A 366 -11.78 -22.76 1.76
C GLU A 366 -12.70 -22.03 2.75
N THR A 367 -13.72 -21.33 2.25
CA THR A 367 -14.75 -20.79 3.12
C THR A 367 -15.46 -21.93 3.84
N GLY A 368 -15.80 -21.75 5.12
CA GLY A 368 -16.64 -22.69 5.87
C GLY A 368 -18.04 -22.84 5.25
N GLY A 369 -18.92 -23.59 5.91
CA GLY A 369 -20.30 -23.76 5.47
C GLY A 369 -21.00 -22.43 5.20
N ARG A 370 -21.91 -22.42 4.21
CA ARG A 370 -22.62 -21.21 3.74
C ARG A 370 -23.76 -20.75 4.66
N ASN A 371 -23.92 -21.37 5.81
CA ASN A 371 -24.98 -21.11 6.76
C ASN A 371 -24.40 -20.92 8.16
N GLY A 372 -25.21 -20.31 9.03
CA GLY A 372 -24.85 -20.13 10.43
C GLY A 372 -24.29 -18.75 10.74
N LEU A 373 -24.00 -18.57 12.02
CA LEU A 373 -23.61 -17.27 12.57
C LEU A 373 -22.22 -16.86 12.10
N ASP A 374 -21.24 -17.78 12.13
CA ASP A 374 -19.87 -17.49 11.69
C ASP A 374 -19.82 -17.04 10.24
N PHE A 375 -20.57 -17.70 9.33
CA PHE A 375 -20.66 -17.28 7.94
C PHE A 375 -21.22 -15.85 7.80
N LYS A 376 -22.30 -15.53 8.51
CA LYS A 376 -22.89 -14.18 8.49
C LYS A 376 -21.94 -13.12 9.07
N ARG A 377 -21.12 -13.49 10.04
CA ARG A 377 -20.08 -12.64 10.64
C ARG A 377 -18.81 -12.53 9.78
N GLY A 378 -18.70 -13.32 8.73
CA GLY A 378 -17.50 -13.37 7.88
C GLY A 378 -16.31 -14.03 8.57
N LEU A 379 -16.56 -15.01 9.44
CA LEU A 379 -15.54 -15.70 10.22
C LEU A 379 -15.21 -17.05 9.62
N GLN A 380 -13.95 -17.41 9.68
CA GLN A 380 -13.40 -18.72 9.30
C GLN A 380 -12.31 -19.10 10.31
N LYS A 381 -12.48 -20.26 10.96
CA LYS A 381 -11.51 -20.74 11.96
C LYS A 381 -10.10 -20.87 11.39
N PRO A 382 -9.05 -20.61 12.20
CA PRO A 382 -9.09 -20.08 13.57
C PRO A 382 -9.36 -18.57 13.64
N TYR A 383 -10.11 -18.16 14.64
CA TYR A 383 -10.37 -16.76 15.00
C TYR A 383 -10.46 -16.62 16.53
N ILE A 384 -10.30 -15.39 17.02
CA ILE A 384 -10.56 -15.02 18.41
C ILE A 384 -11.70 -14.00 18.47
N GLU A 385 -12.52 -14.09 19.51
CA GLU A 385 -13.56 -13.12 19.80
C GLU A 385 -13.04 -12.01 20.73
N LEU A 386 -13.53 -10.80 20.51
CA LEU A 386 -13.12 -9.58 21.20
C LEU A 386 -14.32 -8.86 21.83
N PRO A 387 -15.12 -9.53 22.67
CA PRO A 387 -16.29 -8.93 23.27
C PRO A 387 -15.89 -7.81 24.25
N SER A 388 -16.66 -6.75 24.29
CA SER A 388 -16.57 -5.78 25.39
C SER A 388 -17.06 -6.43 26.70
N PRO A 389 -16.67 -5.91 27.88
CA PRO A 389 -17.17 -6.43 29.17
C PRO A 389 -18.71 -6.46 29.24
N GLN A 390 -19.38 -5.48 28.63
CA GLN A 390 -20.83 -5.44 28.56
C GLN A 390 -21.39 -6.55 27.68
N GLN A 391 -20.80 -6.81 26.51
CA GLN A 391 -21.23 -7.90 25.62
C GLN A 391 -21.00 -9.26 26.27
N SER A 392 -19.85 -9.45 26.96
CA SER A 392 -19.59 -10.70 27.70
C SER A 392 -20.65 -10.96 28.76
N ALA A 393 -20.98 -9.97 29.56
CA ALA A 393 -22.01 -10.08 30.59
C ALA A 393 -23.41 -10.37 30.00
N GLN A 394 -23.75 -9.74 28.87
CA GLN A 394 -25.01 -10.00 28.19
C GLN A 394 -25.10 -11.42 27.64
N LEU A 395 -24.04 -11.90 26.99
CA LEU A 395 -23.99 -13.25 26.44
C LEU A 395 -24.10 -14.31 27.55
N GLU A 396 -23.38 -14.10 28.67
CA GLU A 396 -23.44 -14.98 29.82
C GLU A 396 -24.86 -15.05 30.44
N ALA A 397 -25.54 -13.89 30.55
CA ALA A 397 -26.92 -13.82 31.00
C ALA A 397 -27.87 -14.61 30.09
N TYR A 398 -27.77 -14.42 28.77
CA TYR A 398 -28.58 -15.20 27.83
C TYR A 398 -28.27 -16.69 27.86
N ASP A 399 -27.00 -17.09 27.99
CA ASP A 399 -26.61 -18.52 28.09
C ASP A 399 -27.21 -19.15 29.36
N GLN A 400 -27.27 -18.47 30.49
CA GLN A 400 -27.90 -18.92 31.73
C GLN A 400 -29.43 -19.08 31.59
N GLU A 401 -30.10 -18.09 30.94
CA GLU A 401 -31.55 -18.15 30.69
C GLU A 401 -31.87 -19.28 29.72
N ILE A 402 -31.14 -19.42 28.62
CA ILE A 402 -31.29 -20.50 27.65
C ILE A 402 -31.15 -21.87 28.34
N GLN A 403 -30.09 -22.07 29.14
CA GLN A 403 -29.88 -23.31 29.89
C GLN A 403 -31.03 -23.62 30.84
N SER A 404 -31.56 -22.60 31.53
CA SER A 404 -32.70 -22.75 32.41
C SER A 404 -33.97 -23.24 31.67
N VAL A 405 -34.26 -22.63 30.50
CA VAL A 405 -35.43 -23.01 29.67
C VAL A 405 -35.21 -24.40 29.05
N GLU A 406 -34.00 -24.75 28.58
CA GLU A 406 -33.69 -26.09 28.06
C GLU A 406 -33.85 -27.16 29.12
N SER A 407 -33.43 -26.89 30.37
CA SER A 407 -33.65 -27.82 31.51
C SER A 407 -35.14 -28.06 31.79
N LYS A 408 -35.94 -26.98 31.80
CA LYS A 408 -37.43 -27.10 32.01
C LYS A 408 -38.09 -27.94 30.91
N ILE A 409 -37.70 -27.76 29.66
CA ILE A 409 -38.20 -28.53 28.52
C ILE A 409 -37.85 -30.00 28.71
N LYS A 410 -36.57 -30.30 29.02
CA LYS A 410 -36.08 -31.66 29.21
C LYS A 410 -36.77 -32.36 30.37
N ASP A 411 -36.86 -31.72 31.53
CA ASP A 411 -37.53 -32.29 32.74
C ASP A 411 -39.00 -32.59 32.47
N ARG A 412 -39.67 -31.73 31.67
CA ARG A 412 -41.08 -31.93 31.27
C ARG A 412 -41.23 -33.06 30.27
N GLU A 413 -40.33 -33.14 29.27
CA GLU A 413 -40.32 -34.22 28.27
C GLU A 413 -40.04 -35.59 28.96
N GLU A 414 -39.14 -35.64 29.92
CA GLU A 414 -38.89 -36.85 30.75
C GLU A 414 -40.10 -37.24 31.59
N THR A 415 -40.77 -36.25 32.20
CA THR A 415 -42.01 -36.49 33.00
C THR A 415 -43.13 -37.05 32.12
N LEU A 416 -43.32 -36.52 30.93
CA LEU A 416 -44.32 -37.00 29.98
C LEU A 416 -43.98 -38.39 29.43
N ALA A 417 -42.70 -38.68 29.18
CA ALA A 417 -42.25 -40.00 28.76
C ALA A 417 -42.53 -41.06 29.84
N GLN A 418 -42.21 -40.78 31.12
CA GLN A 418 -42.52 -41.67 32.26
C GLN A 418 -44.02 -41.86 32.47
N ALA A 419 -44.84 -40.82 32.22
CA ALA A 419 -46.31 -40.95 32.29
C ALA A 419 -46.88 -41.78 31.14
N ALA A 420 -46.30 -41.67 29.94
CA ALA A 420 -46.70 -42.50 28.79
C ALA A 420 -46.35 -43.96 28.97
N GLU A 421 -45.14 -44.31 29.48
CA GLU A 421 -44.73 -45.68 29.81
C GLU A 421 -45.70 -46.33 30.81
N LYS A 422 -46.17 -45.57 31.81
CA LYS A 422 -47.16 -46.07 32.80
C LYS A 422 -48.55 -46.29 32.18
N THR A 423 -48.87 -45.56 31.12
CA THR A 423 -50.19 -45.62 30.44
C THR A 423 -50.22 -46.69 29.34
N GLU A 424 -49.08 -46.97 28.68
CA GLU A 424 -48.97 -48.11 27.72
C GLU A 424 -49.12 -49.50 28.36
N GLN A 425 -48.75 -49.59 29.63
CA GLN A 425 -49.03 -50.84 30.43
C GLN A 425 -50.50 -51.03 30.71
N ALA A 426 -51.40 -50.07 30.37
CA ALA A 426 -52.83 -50.10 30.69
C ALA A 426 -53.76 -50.15 29.47
N ASN A 427 -53.27 -50.08 28.21
CA ASN A 427 -54.14 -50.06 27.01
C ASN A 427 -53.53 -50.94 25.88
N GLU A 428 -54.28 -52.01 25.52
CA GLU A 428 -53.96 -52.94 24.40
C GLU A 428 -54.29 -52.42 22.98
N ASP A 429 -54.77 -51.20 22.80
CA ASP A 429 -55.07 -50.65 21.46
C ASP A 429 -54.79 -49.18 21.31
N GLY A 430 -53.85 -48.84 20.40
CA GLY A 430 -53.84 -47.53 19.78
C GLY A 430 -52.49 -46.81 19.86
N LYS A 431 -51.94 -46.44 18.69
CA LYS A 431 -50.79 -45.56 18.54
C LYS A 431 -51.01 -44.26 19.33
N PRO A 432 -50.01 -43.85 20.17
CA PRO A 432 -50.12 -42.60 20.93
C PRO A 432 -50.22 -41.42 19.97
N LYS A 433 -51.29 -40.64 20.02
CA LYS A 433 -51.32 -39.28 19.46
C LYS A 433 -50.25 -38.49 20.22
N LYS A 434 -49.25 -37.94 19.50
CA LYS A 434 -48.35 -36.95 20.05
C LYS A 434 -49.17 -35.75 20.52
N GLN A 435 -49.59 -35.74 21.78
CA GLN A 435 -50.24 -34.60 22.41
C GLN A 435 -49.14 -33.58 22.66
N THR A 436 -49.15 -32.49 21.90
CA THR A 436 -48.24 -31.37 22.13
C THR A 436 -48.60 -30.73 23.46
N ASP A 437 -47.64 -30.78 24.40
CA ASP A 437 -47.77 -30.12 25.70
C ASP A 437 -47.70 -28.59 25.52
N PRO A 438 -48.69 -27.81 25.94
CA PRO A 438 -48.72 -26.35 25.75
C PRO A 438 -47.59 -25.62 26.46
N ASP A 439 -47.09 -26.18 27.58
CA ASP A 439 -45.96 -25.57 28.31
C ASP A 439 -44.68 -25.76 27.52
N ILE A 440 -44.46 -26.94 26.92
CA ILE A 440 -43.30 -27.19 26.06
C ILE A 440 -43.32 -26.31 24.82
N GLU A 441 -44.49 -26.08 24.19
CA GLU A 441 -44.61 -25.18 23.05
C GLU A 441 -44.29 -23.71 23.43
N THR A 442 -44.72 -23.29 24.60
CA THR A 442 -44.46 -21.94 25.13
C THR A 442 -42.98 -21.79 25.44
N TRP A 443 -42.36 -22.74 26.09
CA TRP A 443 -40.90 -22.72 26.37
C TRP A 443 -40.07 -22.85 25.11
N LYS A 444 -40.45 -23.59 24.11
CA LYS A 444 -39.76 -23.62 22.80
C LYS A 444 -39.81 -22.26 22.11
N LYS A 445 -40.91 -21.56 22.13
CA LYS A 445 -41.01 -20.20 21.60
C LYS A 445 -40.13 -19.21 22.37
N GLU A 446 -40.08 -19.33 23.70
CA GLU A 446 -39.20 -18.53 24.54
C GLU A 446 -37.74 -18.84 24.28
N LEU A 447 -37.39 -20.10 24.13
CA LEU A 447 -36.04 -20.55 23.77
C LEU A 447 -35.60 -19.97 22.43
N ASP A 448 -36.46 -20.01 21.41
CA ASP A 448 -36.19 -19.43 20.09
C ASP A 448 -35.98 -17.90 20.16
N ARG A 449 -36.78 -17.20 20.99
CA ARG A 449 -36.63 -15.78 21.25
C ARG A 449 -35.27 -15.47 21.89
N LEU A 450 -34.92 -16.15 22.97
CA LEU A 450 -33.66 -15.98 23.70
C LEU A 450 -32.45 -16.27 22.79
N LYS A 451 -32.51 -17.38 22.03
CA LYS A 451 -31.44 -17.69 21.05
C LYS A 451 -31.28 -16.63 20.00
N LYS A 452 -32.39 -16.06 19.50
CA LYS A 452 -32.32 -14.97 18.53
C LYS A 452 -31.71 -13.70 19.13
N GLU A 453 -32.10 -13.31 20.33
CA GLU A 453 -31.57 -12.12 21.02
C GLU A 453 -30.08 -12.31 21.35
N ARG A 454 -29.68 -13.50 21.80
CA ARG A 454 -28.29 -13.87 22.00
C ARG A 454 -27.49 -13.74 20.70
N ASP A 455 -28.01 -14.28 19.61
CA ASP A 455 -27.36 -14.22 18.31
C ASP A 455 -27.22 -12.78 17.80
N GLU A 456 -28.16 -11.89 18.10
CA GLU A 456 -28.05 -10.46 17.78
C GLU A 456 -26.89 -9.80 18.54
N VAL A 457 -26.70 -10.12 19.82
CA VAL A 457 -25.51 -9.67 20.59
C VAL A 457 -24.24 -10.26 20.01
N GLN A 458 -24.22 -11.58 19.73
CA GLN A 458 -23.07 -12.27 19.17
C GLN A 458 -22.66 -11.73 17.79
N MET A 459 -23.62 -11.35 16.95
CA MET A 459 -23.36 -10.69 15.65
C MET A 459 -22.62 -9.37 15.79
N ALA A 460 -22.80 -8.66 16.90
CA ALA A 460 -22.15 -7.39 17.18
C ALA A 460 -20.76 -7.53 17.82
N VAL A 461 -20.41 -8.71 18.34
CA VAL A 461 -19.08 -8.98 18.93
C VAL A 461 -18.02 -8.93 17.83
N PRO A 462 -16.97 -8.09 17.93
CA PRO A 462 -15.84 -8.14 17.01
C PRO A 462 -15.09 -9.47 17.13
N ALA A 463 -14.55 -9.95 16.02
CA ALA A 463 -13.70 -11.14 16.00
C ALA A 463 -12.57 -10.98 14.98
N ALA A 464 -11.39 -11.48 15.30
CA ALA A 464 -10.23 -11.41 14.44
C ALA A 464 -9.84 -12.81 13.94
N LEU A 465 -9.67 -12.93 12.62
CA LEU A 465 -9.05 -14.11 12.03
C LEU A 465 -7.56 -14.10 12.39
N VAL A 466 -7.07 -15.19 12.94
CA VAL A 466 -5.69 -15.32 13.43
C VAL A 466 -4.96 -16.46 12.74
N MET A 467 -3.63 -16.47 12.85
CA MET A 467 -2.84 -17.65 12.52
C MET A 467 -2.82 -18.60 13.71
N LYS A 468 -2.75 -19.89 13.43
CA LYS A 468 -2.54 -20.97 14.41
C LYS A 468 -1.77 -22.09 13.72
N GLU A 469 -0.72 -22.61 14.35
CA GLU A 469 0.00 -23.77 13.84
C GLU A 469 -0.64 -25.07 14.32
N ARG A 470 -0.53 -26.10 13.49
CA ARG A 470 -0.86 -27.49 13.87
C ARG A 470 0.17 -27.97 14.88
N GLU A 471 -0.24 -28.83 15.81
CA GLU A 471 0.64 -29.49 16.77
C GLU A 471 1.67 -30.39 16.05
N GLU A 472 1.22 -31.16 15.06
CA GLU A 472 2.07 -31.97 14.21
C GLU A 472 2.49 -31.17 12.97
N ILE A 473 3.80 -31.04 12.76
CA ILE A 473 4.36 -30.27 11.65
C ILE A 473 4.02 -30.97 10.32
N ARG A 474 3.31 -30.24 9.44
CA ARG A 474 3.00 -30.69 8.10
C ARG A 474 4.27 -30.70 7.23
N PRO A 475 4.62 -31.85 6.59
CA PRO A 475 5.75 -31.92 5.67
C PRO A 475 5.59 -30.92 4.50
N ALA A 476 6.69 -30.34 4.06
CA ALA A 476 6.73 -29.48 2.89
C ALA A 476 7.59 -30.13 1.79
N TYR A 477 7.15 -29.98 0.55
CA TYR A 477 7.79 -30.56 -0.63
C TYR A 477 8.00 -29.48 -1.67
N MET A 478 9.05 -29.59 -2.46
CA MET A 478 9.09 -28.91 -3.74
C MET A 478 7.99 -29.46 -4.65
N LEU A 479 7.25 -28.58 -5.32
CA LEU A 479 6.18 -29.01 -6.23
C LEU A 479 6.66 -28.88 -7.67
N LYS A 480 6.57 -29.96 -8.44
CA LYS A 480 6.99 -29.94 -9.85
C LYS A 480 6.10 -28.97 -10.64
N ARG A 481 6.71 -27.89 -11.16
CA ARG A 481 6.02 -26.80 -11.86
C ARG A 481 4.88 -26.15 -11.04
N GLY A 482 5.02 -26.13 -9.72
CA GLY A 482 4.00 -25.57 -8.82
C GLY A 482 2.71 -26.38 -8.66
N ASN A 483 2.64 -27.59 -9.21
CA ASN A 483 1.45 -28.43 -9.16
C ASN A 483 1.32 -29.11 -7.79
N TYR A 484 0.20 -28.86 -7.11
CA TYR A 484 -0.07 -29.34 -5.73
C TYR A 484 -0.06 -30.86 -5.60
N ASP A 485 -0.35 -31.61 -6.66
CA ASP A 485 -0.42 -33.07 -6.73
C ASP A 485 0.88 -33.74 -7.20
N GLN A 486 1.90 -32.95 -7.57
CA GLN A 486 3.18 -33.45 -8.07
C GLN A 486 4.32 -33.15 -7.09
N LEU A 487 4.41 -33.97 -6.06
CA LEU A 487 5.42 -33.80 -5.02
C LEU A 487 6.81 -34.19 -5.55
N GLY A 488 7.79 -33.35 -5.21
CA GLY A 488 9.22 -33.54 -5.40
C GLY A 488 9.92 -33.81 -4.08
N ASP A 489 11.12 -33.28 -3.91
CA ASP A 489 11.94 -33.47 -2.71
C ASP A 489 11.33 -32.77 -1.49
N VAL A 490 11.51 -33.41 -0.31
CA VAL A 490 11.15 -32.82 0.98
C VAL A 490 12.06 -31.60 1.24
N VAL A 491 11.48 -30.50 1.71
CA VAL A 491 12.23 -29.31 2.12
C VAL A 491 12.04 -28.99 3.59
N GLN A 492 13.10 -28.49 4.21
CA GLN A 492 13.07 -27.97 5.57
C GLN A 492 12.85 -26.46 5.55
N ARG A 493 12.37 -25.88 6.65
CA ARG A 493 12.24 -24.45 6.85
C ARG A 493 13.60 -23.78 6.82
N ASP A 494 13.86 -22.88 5.88
CA ASP A 494 15.06 -22.08 5.80
C ASP A 494 14.82 -20.77 5.04
N THR A 495 15.83 -19.92 5.02
CA THR A 495 15.86 -18.64 4.30
C THR A 495 16.59 -18.79 2.97
N PRO A 496 16.33 -17.87 1.99
CA PRO A 496 16.99 -17.93 0.70
C PRO A 496 18.50 -17.93 0.80
N GLY A 497 19.17 -18.87 0.09
CA GLY A 497 20.59 -19.14 0.22
C GLY A 497 21.52 -18.01 -0.22
N PHE A 498 21.01 -17.04 -1.01
CA PHE A 498 21.76 -15.85 -1.43
C PHE A 498 21.72 -14.69 -0.41
N LEU A 499 20.93 -14.80 0.65
CA LEU A 499 20.83 -13.83 1.74
C LEU A 499 21.58 -14.33 2.98
N PRO A 500 21.91 -13.45 3.93
CA PRO A 500 22.54 -13.86 5.18
C PRO A 500 21.74 -14.98 5.87
N PRO A 501 22.40 -16.03 6.36
CA PRO A 501 21.73 -17.19 6.93
C PRO A 501 21.02 -16.83 8.24
N MET A 502 19.93 -17.54 8.51
CA MET A 502 19.17 -17.43 9.76
C MET A 502 20.01 -17.92 10.95
N LYS A 503 20.16 -17.07 11.97
CA LYS A 503 20.84 -17.37 13.23
C LYS A 503 19.86 -18.10 14.17
N SER A 504 19.60 -19.38 13.94
CA SER A 504 18.77 -20.20 14.82
C SER A 504 19.52 -21.47 15.18
N GLY A 505 19.62 -21.76 16.49
CA GLY A 505 20.15 -23.02 17.01
C GLY A 505 19.05 -24.08 17.25
N ALA A 506 17.80 -23.81 16.89
CA ALA A 506 16.69 -24.72 17.07
C ALA A 506 16.73 -25.86 16.03
N GLU A 507 16.44 -27.08 16.48
CA GLU A 507 16.31 -28.24 15.60
C GLU A 507 15.19 -28.03 14.56
N HIS A 508 14.11 -27.38 14.97
CA HIS A 508 12.98 -27.02 14.12
C HIS A 508 12.77 -25.49 14.10
N LYS A 509 13.14 -24.84 13.01
CA LYS A 509 12.90 -23.42 12.79
C LYS A 509 11.41 -23.11 12.75
N THR A 510 11.01 -21.97 13.28
CA THR A 510 9.62 -21.52 13.36
C THR A 510 9.43 -20.16 12.64
N ARG A 511 8.19 -19.71 12.47
CA ARG A 511 7.93 -18.32 11.99
C ARG A 511 8.48 -17.25 12.94
N ARG A 512 8.72 -17.56 14.22
CA ARG A 512 9.44 -16.66 15.13
C ARG A 512 10.89 -16.44 14.72
N ASP A 513 11.56 -17.52 14.26
CA ASP A 513 12.92 -17.44 13.76
C ASP A 513 12.96 -16.66 12.45
N LEU A 514 11.97 -16.89 11.56
CA LEU A 514 11.80 -16.12 10.32
C LEU A 514 11.56 -14.63 10.61
N ALA A 515 10.73 -14.29 11.59
CA ALA A 515 10.45 -12.93 12.01
C ALA A 515 11.72 -12.22 12.53
N ARG A 516 12.52 -12.88 13.36
CA ARG A 516 13.79 -12.35 13.84
C ARG A 516 14.78 -12.13 12.69
N TRP A 517 14.85 -13.06 11.74
CA TRP A 517 15.72 -12.96 10.58
C TRP A 517 15.35 -11.77 9.68
N VAL A 518 14.08 -11.51 9.47
CA VAL A 518 13.61 -10.38 8.65
C VAL A 518 14.11 -9.05 9.20
N VAL A 519 14.10 -8.86 10.51
CA VAL A 519 14.52 -7.61 11.17
C VAL A 519 15.96 -7.65 11.71
N ASP A 520 16.72 -8.70 11.39
CA ASP A 520 18.14 -8.75 11.75
C ASP A 520 18.89 -7.64 11.01
N PRO A 521 19.74 -6.85 11.68
CA PRO A 521 20.51 -5.78 11.05
C PRO A 521 21.37 -6.23 9.86
N SER A 522 21.72 -7.52 9.77
CA SER A 522 22.42 -8.09 8.61
C SER A 522 21.50 -8.38 7.41
N ASN A 523 20.18 -8.30 7.58
CA ASN A 523 19.25 -8.45 6.45
C ASN A 523 19.37 -7.24 5.51
N PRO A 524 19.73 -7.43 4.23
CA PRO A 524 20.03 -6.31 3.34
C PRO A 524 18.80 -5.55 2.87
N LEU A 525 17.59 -6.13 2.99
CA LEU A 525 16.38 -5.66 2.30
C LEU A 525 15.42 -4.90 3.22
N THR A 526 15.06 -5.48 4.36
CA THR A 526 13.89 -5.03 5.15
C THR A 526 13.93 -3.55 5.52
N ALA A 527 15.05 -3.06 6.05
CA ALA A 527 15.16 -1.66 6.43
C ALA A 527 15.13 -0.72 5.22
N ARG A 528 15.83 -1.07 4.12
CA ARG A 528 15.81 -0.29 2.88
C ARG A 528 14.42 -0.24 2.25
N VAL A 529 13.71 -1.36 2.23
CA VAL A 529 12.35 -1.47 1.69
C VAL A 529 11.37 -0.63 2.51
N ALA A 530 11.44 -0.70 3.84
CA ALA A 530 10.62 0.11 4.73
C ALA A 530 10.89 1.62 4.54
N VAL A 531 12.15 2.04 4.63
CA VAL A 531 12.57 3.44 4.42
C VAL A 531 12.11 3.95 3.04
N ASN A 532 12.28 3.16 1.99
CA ASN A 532 11.88 3.54 0.64
C ASN A 532 10.37 3.80 0.52
N ARG A 533 9.54 2.99 1.19
CA ARG A 533 8.08 3.17 1.20
C ARG A 533 7.65 4.38 1.99
N PHE A 534 8.23 4.64 3.15
CA PHE A 534 7.96 5.87 3.91
C PHE A 534 8.41 7.12 3.16
N TRP A 535 9.56 7.06 2.49
CA TRP A 535 10.02 8.11 1.59
C TRP A 535 9.04 8.37 0.45
N GLN A 536 8.56 7.31 -0.20
CA GLN A 536 7.59 7.39 -1.31
C GLN A 536 6.30 8.12 -0.92
N GLN A 537 5.83 8.00 0.32
CA GLN A 537 4.64 8.69 0.80
C GLN A 537 4.84 10.21 0.78
N CYS A 538 6.02 10.71 1.14
CA CYS A 538 6.34 12.13 1.17
C CYS A 538 6.71 12.70 -0.21
N PHE A 539 7.38 11.93 -1.04
CA PHE A 539 7.93 12.41 -2.32
C PHE A 539 7.17 11.88 -3.55
N GLY A 540 6.22 10.98 -3.36
CA GLY A 540 5.42 10.39 -4.44
C GLY A 540 6.12 9.26 -5.19
N ILE A 541 7.45 9.24 -5.18
CA ILE A 541 8.31 8.20 -5.77
C ILE A 541 9.37 7.83 -4.73
N GLY A 542 9.67 6.54 -4.59
CA GLY A 542 10.73 6.04 -3.71
C GLY A 542 12.13 6.41 -4.21
N LEU A 543 13.13 6.33 -3.37
CA LEU A 543 14.54 6.36 -3.80
C LEU A 543 14.80 5.25 -4.82
N VAL A 544 14.27 4.04 -4.56
CA VAL A 544 14.05 2.98 -5.54
C VAL A 544 12.63 3.15 -6.07
N LYS A 545 12.48 3.42 -7.37
CA LYS A 545 11.17 3.69 -7.99
C LYS A 545 10.27 2.46 -8.00
N THR A 546 10.84 1.29 -8.20
CA THR A 546 10.18 -0.02 -8.17
C THR A 546 10.06 -0.51 -6.72
N SER A 547 9.20 0.09 -5.92
CA SER A 547 9.04 -0.23 -4.49
C SER A 547 8.55 -1.66 -4.23
N GLU A 548 8.05 -2.32 -5.25
CA GLU A 548 7.64 -3.72 -5.29
C GLU A 548 8.79 -4.68 -5.60
N ASP A 549 9.88 -4.20 -6.22
CA ASP A 549 10.98 -5.02 -6.71
C ASP A 549 12.33 -4.31 -6.52
N PHE A 550 13.12 -4.82 -5.58
CA PHE A 550 14.50 -4.45 -5.30
C PHE A 550 15.51 -5.39 -5.98
N GLY A 551 15.00 -6.40 -6.70
CA GLY A 551 15.81 -7.35 -7.45
C GLY A 551 16.39 -6.79 -8.74
N ALA A 552 16.94 -7.69 -9.56
CA ALA A 552 17.67 -7.35 -10.78
C ALA A 552 16.82 -6.64 -11.86
N GLN A 553 15.50 -6.80 -11.83
CA GLN A 553 14.57 -6.09 -12.73
C GLN A 553 14.09 -4.75 -12.18
N GLY A 554 14.36 -4.47 -10.90
CA GLY A 554 14.04 -3.20 -10.27
C GLY A 554 14.98 -2.08 -10.69
N GLU A 555 14.53 -0.83 -10.49
CA GLU A 555 15.41 0.35 -10.68
C GLU A 555 16.41 0.48 -9.53
N ARG A 556 17.61 0.92 -9.85
CA ARG A 556 18.60 1.30 -8.83
C ARG A 556 18.14 2.55 -8.06
N PRO A 557 18.55 2.67 -6.79
CA PRO A 557 18.22 3.86 -6.02
C PRO A 557 18.84 5.10 -6.63
N SER A 558 18.06 6.17 -6.75
CA SER A 558 18.55 7.48 -7.23
C SER A 558 19.67 8.04 -6.33
N HIS A 559 19.65 7.69 -5.05
CA HIS A 559 20.61 8.11 -4.02
C HIS A 559 20.95 6.92 -3.11
N ALA A 560 21.77 5.99 -3.60
CA ALA A 560 22.10 4.75 -2.88
C ALA A 560 22.70 5.01 -1.48
N GLY A 561 23.64 5.96 -1.36
CA GLY A 561 24.23 6.33 -0.07
C GLY A 561 23.21 6.87 0.94
N LEU A 562 22.21 7.63 0.47
CA LEU A 562 21.12 8.12 1.32
C LEU A 562 20.22 6.99 1.79
N LEU A 563 19.89 6.05 0.91
CA LEU A 563 19.06 4.90 1.25
C LEU A 563 19.73 4.06 2.33
N ASP A 564 21.03 3.75 2.18
CA ASP A 564 21.82 3.03 3.17
C ASP A 564 21.89 3.77 4.50
N TYR A 565 22.17 5.08 4.45
CA TYR A 565 22.23 5.92 5.65
C TYR A 565 20.93 5.91 6.43
N LEU A 566 19.78 6.12 5.74
CA LEU A 566 18.47 6.12 6.39
C LEU A 566 18.09 4.73 6.91
N ALA A 567 18.45 3.65 6.20
CA ALA A 567 18.22 2.29 6.64
C ALA A 567 18.99 1.98 7.95
N MET A 568 20.28 2.37 8.03
CA MET A 568 21.07 2.22 9.24
C MET A 568 20.53 3.07 10.39
N GLN A 569 20.18 4.34 10.12
CA GLN A 569 19.59 5.21 11.12
C GLN A 569 18.25 4.64 11.66
N PHE A 570 17.44 4.05 10.80
CA PHE A 570 16.17 3.44 11.16
C PHE A 570 16.37 2.22 12.07
N ILE A 571 17.32 1.35 11.76
CA ILE A 571 17.72 0.22 12.63
C ILE A 571 18.24 0.75 13.98
N GLU A 572 19.19 1.68 13.96
CA GLU A 572 19.83 2.24 15.16
C GLU A 572 18.87 3.00 16.08
N SER A 573 17.79 3.57 15.53
CA SER A 573 16.73 4.23 16.33
C SER A 573 15.78 3.27 17.03
N GLY A 574 15.96 1.94 16.88
CA GLY A 574 14.98 0.94 17.34
C GLY A 574 13.77 0.86 16.42
N TRP A 575 14.00 1.03 15.11
CA TRP A 575 12.95 0.94 14.08
C TRP A 575 11.81 1.96 14.26
N ASP A 576 12.14 3.15 14.74
CA ASP A 576 11.21 4.24 15.06
C ASP A 576 10.67 4.91 13.79
N ILE A 577 9.39 4.60 13.46
CA ILE A 577 8.73 5.10 12.25
C ILE A 577 8.48 6.61 12.32
N LYS A 578 8.04 7.14 13.47
CA LYS A 578 7.77 8.57 13.61
C LYS A 578 9.04 9.39 13.55
N GLN A 579 10.14 8.89 14.14
CA GLN A 579 11.45 9.52 14.04
C GLN A 579 11.95 9.58 12.59
N LEU A 580 11.78 8.49 11.82
CA LEU A 580 12.10 8.48 10.39
C LEU A 580 11.28 9.52 9.62
N MET A 581 9.96 9.55 9.82
CA MET A 581 9.07 10.53 9.19
C MET A 581 9.44 11.96 9.58
N ARG A 582 9.73 12.20 10.86
CA ARG A 582 10.19 13.48 11.37
C ARG A 582 11.48 13.93 10.65
N THR A 583 12.45 13.04 10.54
CA THR A 583 13.71 13.29 9.84
C THR A 583 13.48 13.69 8.38
N ILE A 584 12.57 13.01 7.68
CA ILE A 584 12.24 13.30 6.28
C ILE A 584 11.59 14.68 6.14
N VAL A 585 10.53 14.96 6.93
CA VAL A 585 9.75 16.20 6.75
C VAL A 585 10.44 17.46 7.29
N LEU A 586 11.42 17.32 8.16
CA LEU A 586 12.25 18.43 8.64
C LEU A 586 13.36 18.84 7.65
N SER A 587 13.68 18.00 6.65
CA SER A 587 14.73 18.30 5.67
C SER A 587 14.41 19.52 4.78
N GLU A 588 15.42 20.23 4.35
CA GLU A 588 15.28 21.28 3.34
C GLU A 588 14.79 20.73 2.00
N THR A 589 15.17 19.49 1.69
CA THR A 589 14.70 18.75 0.53
C THR A 589 13.17 18.67 0.50
N TYR A 590 12.54 18.35 1.62
CA TYR A 590 11.08 18.31 1.74
C TYR A 590 10.43 19.69 1.70
N ARG A 591 11.07 20.68 2.29
CA ARG A 591 10.55 22.06 2.40
C ARG A 591 10.62 22.86 1.11
N GLN A 592 11.26 22.35 0.05
CA GLN A 592 11.37 23.05 -1.23
C GLN A 592 10.01 23.40 -1.86
N SER A 593 9.99 24.52 -2.60
CA SER A 593 8.89 24.84 -3.52
C SER A 593 8.81 23.84 -4.66
N SER A 594 7.60 23.49 -5.07
CA SER A 594 7.32 22.54 -6.18
C SER A 594 7.31 23.20 -7.57
N VAL A 595 7.68 24.48 -7.67
CA VAL A 595 7.72 25.19 -8.95
C VAL A 595 8.73 24.54 -9.88
N ILE A 596 8.31 24.25 -11.11
CA ILE A 596 9.15 23.63 -12.14
C ILE A 596 9.62 24.67 -13.15
N THR A 597 10.92 24.76 -13.36
CA THR A 597 11.51 25.57 -14.42
C THR A 597 11.77 24.71 -15.67
N PRO A 598 11.81 25.32 -16.89
CA PRO A 598 12.08 24.58 -18.12
C PRO A 598 13.38 23.75 -18.05
N GLY A 599 14.48 24.34 -17.50
CA GLY A 599 15.75 23.64 -17.36
C GLY A 599 15.69 22.41 -16.43
N LYS A 600 15.03 22.54 -15.28
CA LYS A 600 14.80 21.38 -14.36
C LYS A 600 13.90 20.33 -14.98
N ARG A 601 12.87 20.75 -15.75
CA ARG A 601 11.99 19.81 -16.44
C ARG A 601 12.72 19.01 -17.51
N ALA A 602 13.63 19.65 -18.25
CA ALA A 602 14.41 18.98 -19.28
C ALA A 602 15.42 17.98 -18.72
N LYS A 603 16.07 18.31 -17.59
CA LYS A 603 17.10 17.45 -16.97
C LYS A 603 16.50 16.33 -16.11
N ASP A 604 15.44 16.64 -15.35
CA ASP A 604 14.84 15.71 -14.38
C ASP A 604 13.31 15.87 -14.39
N PRO A 605 12.63 15.33 -15.41
CA PRO A 605 11.18 15.46 -15.56
C PRO A 605 10.41 14.84 -14.38
N GLU A 606 10.85 13.71 -13.85
CA GLU A 606 10.21 12.98 -12.77
C GLU A 606 10.63 13.44 -11.37
N ASN A 607 11.54 14.43 -11.28
CA ASN A 607 12.10 14.90 -10.00
C ASN A 607 12.85 13.82 -9.20
N ARG A 608 13.55 12.92 -9.89
CA ARG A 608 14.35 11.86 -9.27
C ARG A 608 15.56 12.40 -8.49
N LEU A 609 16.06 13.56 -8.92
CA LEU A 609 17.19 14.24 -8.28
C LEU A 609 16.78 15.21 -7.18
N LEU A 610 15.47 15.42 -6.99
CA LEU A 610 14.90 16.22 -5.90
C LEU A 610 15.36 17.70 -5.90
N ALA A 611 15.56 18.27 -7.10
CA ALA A 611 15.89 19.70 -7.26
C ALA A 611 14.70 20.64 -6.96
N ARG A 612 13.54 20.08 -6.68
CA ARG A 612 12.29 20.79 -6.33
C ARG A 612 11.45 20.00 -5.37
N GLY A 613 10.51 20.63 -4.67
CA GLY A 613 9.50 19.96 -3.88
C GLY A 613 8.64 19.04 -4.75
N ALA A 614 8.24 17.88 -4.22
CA ALA A 614 7.39 16.95 -4.94
C ALA A 614 5.96 17.52 -5.12
N ARG A 615 5.37 17.23 -6.30
CA ARG A 615 3.98 17.53 -6.62
C ARG A 615 3.35 16.33 -7.32
N PHE A 616 2.29 15.80 -6.76
CA PHE A 616 1.60 14.63 -7.32
C PHE A 616 0.11 14.65 -6.96
N ARG A 617 -0.69 13.88 -7.71
CA ARG A 617 -2.11 13.69 -7.40
C ARG A 617 -2.25 12.93 -6.09
N MET A 618 -3.15 13.38 -5.23
CA MET A 618 -3.52 12.69 -3.99
C MET A 618 -4.24 11.37 -4.29
N ASP A 619 -4.18 10.46 -3.34
CA ASP A 619 -4.92 9.21 -3.39
C ASP A 619 -6.43 9.45 -3.24
N SER A 620 -7.24 8.53 -3.73
CA SER A 620 -8.71 8.62 -3.74
C SER A 620 -9.31 8.93 -2.37
N GLU A 621 -8.81 8.26 -1.34
CA GLU A 621 -9.27 8.45 0.04
C GLU A 621 -8.99 9.87 0.54
N MET A 622 -7.82 10.42 0.19
CA MET A 622 -7.46 11.79 0.58
C MET A 622 -8.34 12.82 -0.11
N ILE A 623 -8.69 12.60 -1.39
CA ILE A 623 -9.56 13.52 -2.16
C ILE A 623 -10.96 13.54 -1.54
N ARG A 624 -11.54 12.36 -1.27
CA ARG A 624 -12.86 12.26 -0.64
C ARG A 624 -12.86 12.85 0.77
N ASP A 625 -11.90 12.47 1.60
CA ASP A 625 -11.78 12.93 2.98
C ASP A 625 -11.56 14.44 3.04
N HIS A 626 -10.80 15.02 2.09
CA HIS A 626 -10.60 16.47 1.96
C HIS A 626 -11.94 17.20 1.75
N VAL A 627 -12.72 16.76 0.79
CA VAL A 627 -14.02 17.39 0.46
C VAL A 627 -14.98 17.27 1.65
N LEU A 628 -15.04 16.11 2.29
CA LEU A 628 -15.89 15.89 3.46
C LEU A 628 -15.42 16.71 4.68
N MET A 629 -14.10 16.85 4.88
CA MET A 629 -13.53 17.65 5.98
C MET A 629 -13.90 19.12 5.84
N VAL A 630 -13.68 19.70 4.67
CA VAL A 630 -13.98 21.12 4.39
C VAL A 630 -15.47 21.41 4.50
N SER A 631 -16.33 20.50 4.08
CA SER A 631 -17.78 20.63 4.16
C SER A 631 -18.35 20.40 5.57
N GLY A 632 -17.53 19.96 6.55
CA GLY A 632 -17.98 19.61 7.89
C GLY A 632 -18.81 18.32 7.97
N LEU A 633 -18.89 17.54 6.90
CA LEU A 633 -19.61 16.27 6.88
C LEU A 633 -18.78 15.11 7.41
N LEU A 634 -17.43 15.21 7.41
CA LEU A 634 -16.56 14.13 7.79
C LEU A 634 -16.79 13.66 9.23
N ASN A 635 -17.15 12.40 9.38
CA ASN A 635 -17.20 11.74 10.69
C ASN A 635 -15.81 11.21 11.04
N LEU A 636 -15.24 11.75 12.12
CA LEU A 636 -13.90 11.46 12.63
C LEU A 636 -13.86 10.30 13.64
N GLU A 637 -14.90 9.51 13.78
CA GLU A 637 -14.94 8.33 14.64
C GLU A 637 -13.88 7.31 14.21
N ILE A 638 -13.09 6.79 15.15
CA ILE A 638 -12.02 5.81 14.90
C ILE A 638 -12.52 4.42 15.30
N GLY A 639 -12.13 3.41 14.50
CA GLY A 639 -12.43 2.01 14.78
C GLY A 639 -13.80 1.56 14.32
N GLY A 640 -14.15 0.31 14.60
CA GLY A 640 -15.42 -0.30 14.21
C GLY A 640 -15.44 -0.89 12.80
N LYS A 641 -16.54 -1.59 12.49
CA LYS A 641 -16.71 -2.27 11.20
C LYS A 641 -16.67 -1.30 10.01
N SER A 642 -16.32 -1.85 8.84
CA SER A 642 -16.34 -1.10 7.58
C SER A 642 -17.73 -0.57 7.26
N VAL A 643 -17.78 0.65 6.70
CA VAL A 643 -19.01 1.38 6.34
C VAL A 643 -19.21 1.37 4.84
N LYS A 644 -20.46 1.55 4.43
CA LYS A 644 -20.89 1.55 3.02
C LYS A 644 -21.40 2.93 2.61
N PRO A 645 -20.53 3.86 2.17
CA PRO A 645 -20.95 5.14 1.62
C PRO A 645 -21.91 4.96 0.44
N PRO A 646 -22.76 5.95 0.13
CA PRO A 646 -23.64 5.89 -1.05
C PRO A 646 -22.85 5.64 -2.33
N GLN A 647 -23.37 4.77 -3.18
CA GLN A 647 -22.87 4.51 -4.54
C GLN A 647 -24.05 4.22 -5.47
N PRO A 648 -23.85 4.21 -6.82
CA PRO A 648 -24.91 3.86 -7.75
C PRO A 648 -25.54 2.50 -7.43
N ALA A 649 -26.88 2.44 -7.47
CA ALA A 649 -27.63 1.24 -7.12
C ALA A 649 -27.35 0.08 -8.10
N LYS A 650 -27.55 -1.15 -7.63
CA LYS A 650 -27.47 -2.40 -8.41
C LYS A 650 -26.11 -2.77 -8.97
N LEU A 651 -25.03 -2.08 -8.61
CA LEU A 651 -23.69 -2.44 -9.11
C LEU A 651 -23.23 -3.81 -8.60
N TRP A 652 -23.51 -4.13 -7.32
CA TRP A 652 -23.11 -5.42 -6.78
C TRP A 652 -23.86 -6.59 -7.39
N GLU A 653 -25.16 -6.41 -7.68
CA GLU A 653 -26.01 -7.46 -8.26
C GLU A 653 -25.56 -7.86 -9.67
N ILE A 654 -24.83 -6.97 -10.38
CA ILE A 654 -24.28 -7.27 -11.71
C ILE A 654 -23.15 -8.29 -11.63
N VAL A 655 -22.28 -8.18 -10.60
CA VAL A 655 -21.09 -9.04 -10.42
C VAL A 655 -21.32 -10.19 -9.45
N ALA A 656 -22.34 -10.08 -8.60
CA ALA A 656 -22.63 -11.07 -7.56
C ALA A 656 -23.36 -12.29 -8.11
N MET A 657 -22.86 -13.46 -7.80
CA MET A 657 -23.54 -14.73 -8.06
C MET A 657 -24.78 -14.91 -7.16
N PRO A 658 -25.72 -15.80 -7.47
CA PRO A 658 -26.95 -15.97 -6.69
C PRO A 658 -26.77 -16.20 -5.19
N TYR A 659 -25.69 -16.87 -4.79
CA TYR A 659 -25.39 -17.22 -3.40
C TYR A 659 -24.31 -16.32 -2.75
N SER A 660 -23.91 -15.24 -3.42
CA SER A 660 -22.95 -14.28 -2.83
C SER A 660 -23.52 -13.61 -1.58
N TYR A 661 -22.69 -13.38 -0.57
CA TYR A 661 -23.08 -12.69 0.66
C TYR A 661 -22.05 -11.63 1.06
N PRO A 662 -22.43 -10.34 1.21
CA PRO A 662 -23.73 -9.79 0.78
C PRO A 662 -23.82 -9.66 -0.76
N ARG A 663 -25.02 -9.88 -1.30
CA ARG A 663 -25.31 -9.75 -2.71
C ARG A 663 -25.75 -8.32 -3.09
N VAL A 664 -26.46 -7.66 -2.21
CA VAL A 664 -27.02 -6.32 -2.39
C VAL A 664 -26.19 -5.32 -1.60
N TYR A 665 -25.92 -4.16 -2.21
CA TYR A 665 -25.30 -3.04 -1.53
C TYR A 665 -26.37 -2.19 -0.84
N GLU A 666 -26.35 -2.19 0.47
CA GLU A 666 -27.22 -1.35 1.30
C GLU A 666 -26.36 -0.22 1.87
N PRO A 667 -26.51 1.04 1.41
CA PRO A 667 -25.70 2.14 1.90
C PRO A 667 -26.06 2.51 3.33
N ASP A 668 -25.05 2.80 4.14
CA ASP A 668 -25.22 3.35 5.48
C ASP A 668 -25.84 4.74 5.42
N GLN A 669 -26.57 5.10 6.47
CA GLN A 669 -27.28 6.36 6.61
C GLN A 669 -26.64 7.26 7.68
N GLY A 670 -26.93 8.56 7.58
CA GLY A 670 -26.49 9.56 8.55
C GLY A 670 -24.97 9.67 8.64
N LYS A 671 -24.44 9.86 9.84
CA LYS A 671 -23.00 10.09 10.08
C LYS A 671 -22.10 8.91 9.65
N LYS A 672 -22.64 7.68 9.61
CA LYS A 672 -21.88 6.50 9.17
C LYS A 672 -21.45 6.59 7.70
N ALA A 673 -22.31 7.15 6.83
CA ALA A 673 -22.02 7.32 5.42
C ALA A 673 -20.79 8.22 5.16
N TYR A 674 -20.48 9.12 6.07
CA TYR A 674 -19.41 10.12 5.95
C TYR A 674 -18.17 9.83 6.79
N ARG A 675 -17.97 8.58 7.20
CA ARG A 675 -16.71 8.21 7.88
C ARG A 675 -15.51 8.33 6.95
N ARG A 676 -14.32 8.43 7.54
CA ARG A 676 -13.07 8.46 6.77
C ARG A 676 -12.98 7.27 5.82
N SER A 677 -12.41 7.51 4.67
CA SER A 677 -12.35 6.55 3.55
C SER A 677 -11.59 5.26 3.88
N VAL A 678 -10.67 5.27 4.85
CA VAL A 678 -9.98 4.07 5.34
C VAL A 678 -10.95 3.03 5.94
N TYR A 679 -12.14 3.45 6.33
CA TYR A 679 -13.21 2.58 6.85
C TYR A 679 -14.23 2.14 5.79
N THR A 680 -14.08 2.54 4.53
CA THR A 680 -14.99 2.13 3.46
C THR A 680 -14.89 0.63 3.21
N PHE A 681 -16.05 -0.03 3.11
CA PHE A 681 -16.18 -1.45 2.82
C PHE A 681 -15.53 -1.78 1.47
N TRP A 682 -14.57 -2.69 1.49
CA TRP A 682 -13.78 -3.08 0.33
C TRP A 682 -14.18 -4.46 -0.20
N LYS A 683 -15.03 -4.47 -1.25
CA LYS A 683 -15.38 -5.68 -1.99
C LYS A 683 -14.37 -5.88 -3.12
N ARG A 684 -13.64 -7.00 -3.12
CA ARG A 684 -12.58 -7.26 -4.11
C ARG A 684 -13.10 -7.38 -5.53
N ALA A 685 -14.22 -8.10 -5.74
CA ALA A 685 -14.84 -8.24 -7.06
C ALA A 685 -15.36 -6.92 -7.63
N LEU A 686 -15.66 -5.94 -6.79
CA LEU A 686 -16.08 -4.60 -7.18
C LEU A 686 -15.68 -3.58 -6.10
N PRO A 687 -14.43 -3.08 -6.13
CA PRO A 687 -13.98 -2.02 -5.23
C PRO A 687 -14.85 -0.76 -5.35
N PRO A 688 -14.87 0.13 -4.34
CA PRO A 688 -15.67 1.34 -4.37
C PRO A 688 -15.44 2.14 -5.66
N PRO A 689 -16.46 2.33 -6.53
CA PRO A 689 -16.30 2.86 -7.88
C PRO A 689 -15.64 4.23 -7.93
N GLN A 690 -16.04 5.15 -7.04
CA GLN A 690 -15.45 6.48 -6.96
C GLN A 690 -13.95 6.45 -6.57
N MET A 691 -13.51 5.46 -5.79
CA MET A 691 -12.10 5.31 -5.44
C MET A 691 -11.31 4.67 -6.58
N SER A 692 -11.89 3.69 -7.30
CA SER A 692 -11.26 3.04 -8.44
C SER A 692 -10.98 4.01 -9.59
N ILE A 693 -11.86 4.99 -9.83
CA ILE A 693 -11.64 6.06 -10.84
C ILE A 693 -10.41 6.91 -10.47
N PHE A 694 -10.05 7.01 -9.20
CA PHE A 694 -8.84 7.65 -8.70
C PHE A 694 -7.72 6.64 -8.38
N ASP A 695 -7.65 5.54 -9.13
CA ASP A 695 -6.58 4.53 -9.09
C ASP A 695 -6.42 3.80 -7.74
N ALA A 696 -7.48 3.66 -6.97
CA ALA A 696 -7.44 2.79 -5.79
C ALA A 696 -7.31 1.32 -6.22
N PRO A 697 -6.45 0.51 -5.58
CA PRO A 697 -6.18 -0.86 -5.98
C PRO A 697 -7.35 -1.81 -5.71
N THR A 698 -7.41 -2.93 -6.45
CA THR A 698 -8.40 -4.00 -6.20
C THR A 698 -8.15 -4.73 -4.88
N ARG A 699 -6.91 -4.74 -4.41
CA ARG A 699 -6.45 -5.51 -3.25
C ARG A 699 -6.56 -7.03 -3.43
N GLU A 700 -6.47 -7.49 -4.67
CA GLU A 700 -6.30 -8.91 -4.99
C GLU A 700 -4.84 -9.34 -4.83
N ALA A 701 -3.91 -8.45 -5.14
CA ALA A 701 -2.47 -8.63 -4.98
C ALA A 701 -1.87 -7.56 -4.05
N CYS A 702 -0.64 -7.79 -3.58
CA CYS A 702 0.14 -6.82 -2.83
C CYS A 702 0.49 -5.60 -3.69
N ILE A 703 0.17 -4.41 -3.24
CA ILE A 703 0.44 -3.16 -3.94
C ILE A 703 1.38 -2.28 -3.10
N ALA A 704 2.64 -2.23 -3.48
CA ALA A 704 3.64 -1.40 -2.83
C ALA A 704 3.62 0.05 -3.33
N ARG A 705 3.07 0.27 -4.52
CA ARG A 705 2.99 1.58 -5.17
C ARG A 705 1.69 1.67 -5.98
N ARG A 706 0.91 2.73 -5.75
CA ARG A 706 -0.28 3.02 -6.56
C ARG A 706 0.10 3.72 -7.86
N GLU A 707 -0.60 3.40 -8.92
CA GLU A 707 -0.61 4.22 -10.13
C GLU A 707 -1.25 5.59 -9.86
N ARG A 708 -0.87 6.60 -10.66
CA ARG A 708 -1.41 7.94 -10.55
C ARG A 708 -1.70 8.48 -11.94
N THR A 709 -2.88 8.15 -12.44
CA THR A 709 -3.37 8.66 -13.73
C THR A 709 -3.99 10.05 -13.58
N ASN A 710 -4.14 10.75 -14.69
CA ASN A 710 -4.91 11.98 -14.76
C ASN A 710 -5.84 11.90 -15.97
N THR A 711 -7.10 11.57 -15.74
CA THR A 711 -8.08 11.28 -16.77
C THR A 711 -9.27 12.26 -16.72
N PRO A 712 -9.96 12.51 -17.84
CA PRO A 712 -11.20 13.30 -17.85
C PRO A 712 -12.29 12.71 -16.96
N LEU A 713 -12.33 11.38 -16.78
CA LEU A 713 -13.30 10.70 -15.91
C LEU A 713 -13.17 11.14 -14.45
N GLN A 714 -11.97 11.44 -13.98
CA GLN A 714 -11.75 11.94 -12.62
C GLN A 714 -12.36 13.33 -12.41
N ALA A 715 -12.26 14.21 -13.40
CA ALA A 715 -12.92 15.51 -13.36
C ALA A 715 -14.45 15.36 -13.45
N LEU A 716 -14.92 14.46 -14.32
CA LEU A 716 -16.34 14.17 -14.48
C LEU A 716 -16.95 13.59 -13.20
N LEU A 717 -16.23 12.70 -12.50
CA LEU A 717 -16.65 12.19 -11.20
C LEU A 717 -16.83 13.33 -10.19
N MET A 718 -15.84 14.23 -10.06
CA MET A 718 -15.91 15.36 -9.14
C MET A 718 -17.11 16.29 -9.45
N MET A 719 -17.54 16.34 -10.72
CA MET A 719 -18.65 17.15 -11.16
C MET A 719 -20.04 16.49 -11.00
N ASN A 720 -20.13 15.17 -11.00
CA ASN A 720 -21.42 14.47 -11.10
C ASN A 720 -21.73 13.58 -9.88
N GLU A 721 -20.72 13.28 -9.04
CA GLU A 721 -20.96 12.41 -7.89
C GLU A 721 -21.83 13.11 -6.82
N PRO A 722 -22.98 12.52 -6.42
CA PRO A 722 -23.88 13.12 -5.45
C PRO A 722 -23.25 13.49 -4.11
N GLU A 723 -22.24 12.76 -3.64
CA GLU A 723 -21.54 13.05 -2.39
C GLU A 723 -20.79 14.39 -2.46
N TYR A 724 -20.15 14.69 -3.61
CA TYR A 724 -19.46 15.96 -3.79
C TYR A 724 -20.42 17.15 -3.91
N PHE A 725 -21.58 16.94 -4.51
CA PHE A 725 -22.64 17.97 -4.50
C PHE A 725 -23.16 18.23 -3.10
N ARG A 726 -23.43 17.20 -2.30
CA ARG A 726 -23.86 17.36 -0.89
C ARG A 726 -22.81 18.10 -0.07
N ALA A 727 -21.52 17.78 -0.28
CA ALA A 727 -20.42 18.50 0.37
C ALA A 727 -20.38 19.98 -0.06
N ALA A 728 -20.59 20.27 -1.35
CA ALA A 728 -20.65 21.65 -1.84
C ALA A 728 -21.83 22.42 -1.22
N ALA A 729 -23.01 21.81 -1.16
CA ALA A 729 -24.20 22.39 -0.56
C ALA A 729 -24.02 22.63 0.96
N ALA A 730 -23.39 21.69 1.67
CA ALA A 730 -23.08 21.86 3.09
C ALA A 730 -22.08 23.01 3.31
N THR A 731 -21.06 23.13 2.46
CA THR A 731 -20.12 24.26 2.50
C THR A 731 -20.82 25.58 2.21
N ALA A 732 -21.67 25.64 1.20
CA ALA A 732 -22.46 26.83 0.86
C ALA A 732 -23.34 27.28 2.04
N ARG A 733 -24.04 26.33 2.67
CA ARG A 733 -24.88 26.59 3.85
C ARG A 733 -24.07 27.16 5.02
N GLN A 734 -22.88 26.60 5.30
CA GLN A 734 -21.98 27.13 6.34
C GLN A 734 -21.52 28.56 6.04
N LEU A 735 -21.25 28.89 4.77
CA LEU A 735 -20.86 30.25 4.37
C LEU A 735 -22.00 31.23 4.54
N LEU A 736 -23.21 30.84 4.14
CA LEU A 736 -24.41 31.69 4.24
C LEU A 736 -24.87 31.89 5.68
N SER A 737 -24.66 30.93 6.58
CA SER A 737 -24.99 31.06 8.00
C SER A 737 -24.07 32.07 8.74
N ARG A 738 -22.95 32.49 8.14
CA ARG A 738 -22.04 33.49 8.71
C ARG A 738 -22.60 34.91 8.43
N ASN A 739 -23.35 35.42 9.39
CA ASN A 739 -23.93 36.75 9.28
C ASN A 739 -22.86 37.86 9.22
N GLY A 740 -23.14 38.94 8.50
CA GLY A 740 -22.30 40.17 8.43
C GLY A 740 -21.15 40.07 7.42
N LEU A 741 -20.91 38.95 6.77
CA LEU A 741 -19.88 38.84 5.73
C LEU A 741 -20.44 39.29 4.36
N SER A 742 -19.65 40.10 3.64
CA SER A 742 -19.86 40.40 2.23
C SER A 742 -19.59 39.17 1.35
N ASP A 743 -20.07 39.14 0.11
CA ASP A 743 -19.79 38.09 -0.86
C ASP A 743 -18.28 37.88 -1.09
N GLN A 744 -17.52 39.00 -1.13
CA GLN A 744 -16.08 38.94 -1.29
C GLN A 744 -15.41 38.20 -0.12
N GLU A 745 -15.82 38.49 1.10
CA GLU A 745 -15.30 37.82 2.31
C GLU A 745 -15.71 36.36 2.34
N ARG A 746 -16.95 36.02 1.95
CA ARG A 746 -17.40 34.61 1.84
C ARG A 746 -16.60 33.86 0.77
N ILE A 747 -16.32 34.47 -0.39
CA ILE A 747 -15.47 33.89 -1.43
C ILE A 747 -14.06 33.62 -0.91
N GLN A 748 -13.46 34.57 -0.16
CA GLN A 748 -12.15 34.37 0.47
C GLN A 748 -12.16 33.20 1.47
N VAL A 749 -13.18 33.15 2.34
CA VAL A 749 -13.35 32.03 3.28
C VAL A 749 -13.48 30.69 2.56
N ALA A 750 -14.35 30.61 1.52
CA ALA A 750 -14.55 29.40 0.74
C ALA A 750 -13.23 28.94 0.08
N TYR A 751 -12.58 29.87 -0.63
CA TYR A 751 -11.35 29.56 -1.35
C TYR A 751 -10.22 29.12 -0.41
N GLU A 752 -10.04 29.80 0.73
CA GLU A 752 -9.03 29.45 1.74
C GLU A 752 -9.33 28.08 2.39
N SER A 753 -10.58 27.82 2.77
CA SER A 753 -10.97 26.53 3.37
C SER A 753 -10.73 25.36 2.43
N ILE A 754 -11.04 25.53 1.14
CA ILE A 754 -10.94 24.48 0.11
C ILE A 754 -9.49 24.29 -0.34
N THR A 755 -8.72 25.39 -0.52
CA THR A 755 -7.39 25.34 -1.15
C THR A 755 -6.22 25.54 -0.18
N SER A 756 -6.49 25.99 1.04
CA SER A 756 -5.53 26.48 2.04
C SER A 756 -4.73 27.72 1.56
N ARG A 757 -5.17 28.37 0.48
CA ARG A 757 -4.54 29.55 -0.12
C ARG A 757 -5.48 30.75 -0.07
N GLN A 758 -4.91 31.95 -0.12
CA GLN A 758 -5.68 33.16 -0.34
C GLN A 758 -5.88 33.40 -1.85
N PRO A 759 -7.09 33.80 -2.29
CA PRO A 759 -7.32 34.14 -3.68
C PRO A 759 -6.67 35.49 -4.00
N GLY A 760 -6.00 35.60 -5.13
CA GLY A 760 -5.57 36.90 -5.64
C GLY A 760 -6.75 37.73 -6.15
N SER A 761 -6.57 39.04 -6.34
CA SER A 761 -7.64 39.97 -6.80
C SER A 761 -8.36 39.48 -8.06
N ARG A 762 -7.62 38.96 -9.06
CA ARG A 762 -8.20 38.42 -10.30
C ARG A 762 -9.03 37.17 -10.04
N THR A 763 -8.58 36.29 -9.18
CA THR A 763 -9.32 35.08 -8.80
C THR A 763 -10.62 35.46 -8.07
N THR A 764 -10.54 36.38 -7.12
CA THR A 764 -11.72 36.89 -6.38
C THR A 764 -12.75 37.48 -7.33
N GLU A 765 -12.32 38.33 -8.29
CA GLU A 765 -13.21 38.90 -9.25
C GLU A 765 -13.85 37.85 -10.18
N THR A 766 -13.09 36.89 -10.67
CA THR A 766 -13.62 35.78 -11.50
C THR A 766 -14.67 34.97 -10.73
N LEU A 767 -14.42 34.65 -9.45
CA LEU A 767 -15.34 33.90 -8.61
C LEU A 767 -16.62 34.69 -8.30
N LYS A 768 -16.50 36.00 -8.13
CA LYS A 768 -17.65 36.91 -7.98
C LYS A 768 -18.52 36.93 -9.22
N GLN A 769 -17.91 37.08 -10.39
CA GLN A 769 -18.63 37.03 -11.68
C GLN A 769 -19.34 35.67 -11.88
N ALA A 770 -18.68 34.56 -11.51
CA ALA A 770 -19.30 33.24 -11.56
C ALA A 770 -20.50 33.15 -10.62
N LEU A 771 -20.39 33.63 -9.37
CA LEU A 771 -21.49 33.69 -8.42
C LEU A 771 -22.67 34.49 -8.95
N ASP A 772 -22.42 35.70 -9.49
CA ASP A 772 -23.45 36.56 -10.09
C ASP A 772 -24.11 35.85 -11.27
N GLY A 773 -23.35 35.13 -12.10
CA GLY A 773 -23.91 34.30 -13.19
C GLY A 773 -24.82 33.18 -12.68
N PHE A 774 -24.42 32.47 -11.62
CA PHE A 774 -25.29 31.43 -11.01
C PHE A 774 -26.52 32.02 -10.37
N ARG A 775 -26.44 33.20 -9.73
CA ARG A 775 -27.61 33.91 -9.22
C ARG A 775 -28.62 34.29 -10.34
N GLN A 776 -28.09 34.78 -11.46
CA GLN A 776 -28.94 35.12 -12.63
C GLN A 776 -29.62 33.88 -13.21
N LEU A 777 -28.89 32.76 -13.33
CA LEU A 777 -29.42 31.48 -13.77
C LEU A 777 -30.59 31.02 -12.92
N TYR A 778 -30.43 30.98 -11.60
CA TYR A 778 -31.44 30.51 -10.69
C TYR A 778 -32.56 31.52 -10.39
N ALA A 779 -32.33 32.80 -10.64
CA ALA A 779 -33.42 33.80 -10.64
C ALA A 779 -34.37 33.62 -11.83
N GLN A 780 -33.88 33.13 -12.98
CA GLN A 780 -34.68 32.82 -14.18
C GLN A 780 -35.30 31.42 -14.10
N ASP A 781 -34.71 30.48 -13.38
CA ASP A 781 -35.14 29.11 -13.24
C ASP A 781 -35.14 28.69 -11.76
N ASN A 782 -36.14 29.11 -11.02
CA ASN A 782 -36.27 28.79 -9.60
C ASN A 782 -36.68 27.31 -9.37
N GLU A 783 -37.25 26.65 -10.36
CA GLU A 783 -37.60 25.24 -10.30
C GLU A 783 -36.34 24.36 -10.26
N SER A 784 -35.36 24.65 -11.13
CA SER A 784 -34.07 23.98 -11.10
C SER A 784 -33.32 24.21 -9.80
N ALA A 785 -33.37 25.44 -9.23
CA ALA A 785 -32.77 25.72 -7.92
C ALA A 785 -33.40 24.86 -6.82
N SER A 786 -34.75 24.80 -6.81
CA SER A 786 -35.52 24.02 -5.83
C SER A 786 -35.22 22.52 -5.95
N THR A 787 -35.15 22.02 -7.18
CA THR A 787 -34.81 20.62 -7.48
C THR A 787 -33.40 20.27 -7.00
N LEU A 788 -32.41 21.12 -7.27
CA LEU A 788 -31.03 20.92 -6.83
C LEU A 788 -30.94 20.83 -5.30
N ILE A 789 -31.56 21.78 -4.61
CA ILE A 789 -31.49 21.84 -3.14
C ILE A 789 -32.28 20.69 -2.51
N ALA A 790 -33.49 20.38 -2.98
CA ALA A 790 -34.27 19.24 -2.47
C ALA A 790 -33.53 17.91 -2.63
N HIS A 791 -32.81 17.72 -3.74
CA HIS A 791 -32.11 16.48 -4.02
C HIS A 791 -30.84 16.29 -3.13
N TYR A 792 -30.08 17.37 -2.87
CA TYR A 792 -28.79 17.26 -2.20
C TYR A 792 -28.76 17.76 -0.75
N VAL A 793 -29.69 18.63 -0.34
CA VAL A 793 -29.74 19.17 1.02
C VAL A 793 -30.87 18.54 1.85
N GLY A 794 -31.97 18.14 1.19
CA GLY A 794 -33.18 17.62 1.85
C GLY A 794 -34.04 18.72 2.47
N ASP A 795 -35.07 18.33 3.24
CA ASP A 795 -35.99 19.24 3.91
C ASP A 795 -35.30 19.97 5.08
N GLY A 796 -35.63 21.25 5.26
CA GLY A 796 -35.08 22.05 6.39
C GLY A 796 -34.30 23.30 5.97
N VAL A 797 -34.62 23.89 4.82
CA VAL A 797 -33.98 25.13 4.31
C VAL A 797 -34.92 26.34 4.59
N GLU A 798 -35.44 26.44 5.82
CA GLU A 798 -36.41 27.51 6.14
C GLU A 798 -35.79 28.92 6.25
N ASP A 799 -34.44 29.00 6.48
CA ASP A 799 -33.78 30.29 6.74
C ASP A 799 -32.96 30.88 5.58
N VAL A 800 -32.82 30.19 4.44
CA VAL A 800 -31.99 30.61 3.30
C VAL A 800 -32.84 30.64 2.02
N GLN A 801 -32.71 31.73 1.24
CA GLN A 801 -33.31 31.78 -0.09
C GLN A 801 -32.75 30.65 -0.99
N VAL A 802 -33.63 29.77 -1.50
CA VAL A 802 -33.26 28.59 -2.25
C VAL A 802 -32.31 28.90 -3.44
N GLY A 803 -32.60 29.96 -4.19
CA GLY A 803 -31.79 30.37 -5.33
C GLY A 803 -30.37 30.83 -4.90
N GLU A 804 -30.25 31.50 -3.77
CA GLU A 804 -28.96 31.92 -3.21
C GLU A 804 -28.12 30.71 -2.76
N LEU A 805 -28.76 29.76 -2.07
CA LEU A 805 -28.09 28.52 -1.67
C LEU A 805 -27.64 27.70 -2.89
N ALA A 806 -28.49 27.62 -3.94
CA ALA A 806 -28.14 26.94 -5.18
C ALA A 806 -26.94 27.61 -5.88
N ALA A 807 -26.90 28.95 -5.96
CA ALA A 807 -25.80 29.71 -6.55
C ALA A 807 -24.48 29.49 -5.81
N TRP A 808 -24.49 29.54 -4.48
CA TRP A 808 -23.30 29.23 -3.65
C TRP A 808 -22.90 27.75 -3.72
N THR A 809 -23.86 26.83 -3.86
CA THR A 809 -23.58 25.42 -4.06
C THR A 809 -22.79 25.20 -5.36
N MET A 810 -23.20 25.82 -6.45
CA MET A 810 -22.49 25.71 -7.73
C MET A 810 -21.09 26.34 -7.67
N LEU A 811 -20.93 27.46 -6.97
CA LEU A 811 -19.61 28.08 -6.78
C LEU A 811 -18.68 27.17 -5.97
N THR A 812 -19.11 26.69 -4.83
CA THR A 812 -18.31 25.80 -3.98
C THR A 812 -18.01 24.46 -4.65
N HIS A 813 -18.96 23.91 -5.42
CA HIS A 813 -18.76 22.74 -6.24
C HIS A 813 -17.69 22.94 -7.32
N SER A 814 -17.70 24.10 -7.98
CA SER A 814 -16.64 24.48 -8.93
C SER A 814 -15.26 24.58 -8.26
N LEU A 815 -15.21 25.12 -7.04
CA LEU A 815 -13.97 25.19 -6.25
C LEU A 815 -13.43 23.81 -5.88
N PHE A 816 -14.28 22.85 -5.52
CA PHE A 816 -13.86 21.48 -5.24
C PHE A 816 -13.24 20.77 -6.46
N ASN A 817 -13.60 21.16 -7.67
CA ASN A 817 -13.02 20.57 -8.89
C ASN A 817 -11.66 21.19 -9.31
N LEU A 818 -11.15 22.21 -8.60
CA LEU A 818 -9.84 22.79 -8.88
C LEU A 818 -8.72 21.74 -8.72
N ASP A 819 -7.69 21.85 -9.56
CA ASP A 819 -6.52 20.95 -9.53
C ASP A 819 -5.85 20.90 -8.14
N ILE A 820 -5.75 22.04 -7.45
CA ILE A 820 -5.14 22.11 -6.11
C ILE A 820 -5.88 21.25 -5.06
N VAL A 821 -7.17 20.96 -5.24
CA VAL A 821 -7.94 20.08 -4.35
C VAL A 821 -7.55 18.62 -4.52
N LYS A 822 -7.05 18.27 -5.69
CA LYS A 822 -6.64 16.90 -6.07
C LYS A 822 -5.13 16.69 -6.01
N THR A 823 -4.35 17.73 -5.78
CA THR A 823 -2.88 17.64 -5.79
C THR A 823 -2.26 18.07 -4.46
N ARG A 824 -1.23 17.32 -4.10
CA ARG A 824 -0.28 17.67 -3.03
C ARG A 824 0.88 18.45 -3.67
N GLN A 825 1.18 19.63 -3.14
CA GLN A 825 2.23 20.50 -3.67
C GLN A 825 3.26 20.85 -2.61
#